data_6b77aabd9afd2256aa837dc062c982f2
#
_entry.id   6b77aabd9afd2256aa837dc062c982f2
#
_cell.length_a   1.000
_cell.length_b   1.000
_cell.length_c   1.000
_cell.angle_alpha   90.00
_cell.angle_beta   90.00
_cell.angle_gamma   90.00
#
_symmetry.space_group_name_H-M   'P 1'
#
loop_
_entity.id
_entity.type
_entity.pdbx_description
1 polymer ?
#
loop_
_entity_poly.entity_id
_entity_poly.type
_entity_poly.pdbx_seq_one_letter_code
_entity_poly.pdbx_strand_id
1 'polypeptide(L)'
;MGSTAIPPISTRGTGDVLKSNKLVDNKDARHVKTYEVALKDKDFVEGPWSQNNLDNGAGLLIPVPMPLGGVIIIGEETIVYCSATAFKAIPIRPSITRAYGRVDADGSRYLLSDNAGLLHLLVITHERERVTGLKIEHLGETSVASTISYLDNAVVYVGSSYGDSQLIKLNLQPDAKGSYVEVLERYVNLGPIVDFCIVDLERQGQGQVVTCSGAYKDGSLRIVRNGIGINEQASVELQGIKGLWSLRSSTNDPYDTFLVVSFISETRILAMNMDDELEETEIEGFDAQAQTLFCHNAMHDQLIQVTANSVRLVSSTSWELLDQWNASSGFSVNVATANASQILLATGGGHLVYIEIGNGKLVQAKHIQMEYEISCLDINPMGENSHYSSLAAVGMWTDISVRIFSLPSLELLTKENLGGEIIPRSVLLCKFEGVSYLLCALGDGHLFNFLLNKSSGELSDRKKLSNSLAIAKEGELSIGTIDDIQKLHIRTIPLGEHARRICHQEQSRTFAICSLKNCQTITEETEMHFVRLLDDQTFEFISTYALDTYECGCSIISCSFSDDNNVYYCVGTAYVLPEENEPTKGRILVFIVEDGKLQLIAEKETKGAVYSLNAFNGKLLAAINQKIQLYKWMLREDGSRELQSECGHHGHILALYVQTRGDFIVVGDLMKSISLLLYKHEEGAIEERARDYNANWMTAVEILDDDIYLGAENNFNLFTVRRNSDAATDEERGRLEVIGEYHLGEFVNRFRHGSLVMCLPDSEAGHIPTVIFGTVNGVIGVIASLPHDQYLFLEKLQSNLVKVIKGVGGLSHEQWRSFNNEKKMVDSRNFLDGDLIESFLDLSRSRMEEISKGMGVSVEELCKRVEELTRLH
;
A
#
# COMPACT_ATOMS: atom_id res chain seq x y z
N MET A 1 -31.78 19.02 -37.13
CA MET A 1 -31.17 18.28 -36.03
C MET A 1 -31.88 18.71 -34.74
N GLY A 2 -32.97 18.02 -34.38
CA GLY A 2 -33.74 18.33 -33.19
C GLY A 2 -33.15 17.63 -31.98
N SER A 3 -32.50 18.37 -31.10
CA SER A 3 -32.19 17.87 -29.76
C SER A 3 -33.52 17.89 -28.98
N THR A 4 -34.14 16.75 -28.80
CA THR A 4 -35.19 16.58 -27.79
C THR A 4 -34.50 16.72 -26.42
N ALA A 5 -34.53 17.91 -25.86
CA ALA A 5 -34.11 18.17 -24.51
C ALA A 5 -35.00 17.35 -23.56
N ILE A 6 -34.42 16.36 -22.87
CA ILE A 6 -35.11 15.66 -21.78
C ILE A 6 -35.34 16.72 -20.69
N PRO A 7 -36.58 16.96 -20.23
CA PRO A 7 -36.83 17.93 -19.18
C PRO A 7 -36.07 17.53 -17.90
N PRO A 8 -35.41 18.45 -17.19
CA PRO A 8 -34.75 18.16 -15.92
C PRO A 8 -35.79 17.64 -14.90
N ILE A 9 -35.45 16.56 -14.23
CA ILE A 9 -36.30 15.90 -13.24
C ILE A 9 -35.67 16.03 -11.87
N SER A 10 -36.41 16.47 -10.87
CA SER A 10 -35.93 16.54 -9.49
C SER A 10 -36.88 15.87 -8.50
N THR A 11 -36.33 15.32 -7.43
CA THR A 11 -37.10 14.84 -6.28
C THR A 11 -37.03 15.87 -5.16
N ARG A 12 -38.14 16.17 -4.52
CA ARG A 12 -38.20 17.02 -3.36
C ARG A 12 -38.91 16.31 -2.22
N GLY A 13 -38.28 16.26 -1.07
CA GLY A 13 -38.91 15.79 0.16
C GLY A 13 -39.67 16.93 0.84
N THR A 14 -40.87 16.64 1.28
CA THR A 14 -41.63 17.55 2.18
C THR A 14 -41.35 17.15 3.60
N GLY A 15 -40.18 17.58 4.10
CA GLY A 15 -39.80 17.36 5.50
C GLY A 15 -39.83 18.68 6.25
N ASP A 16 -40.88 18.98 6.97
CA ASP A 16 -40.76 19.88 8.14
C ASP A 16 -40.21 19.08 9.30
N VAL A 17 -39.10 19.55 9.86
CA VAL A 17 -38.52 19.01 11.10
C VAL A 17 -39.56 19.21 12.20
N LEU A 18 -40.37 18.22 12.45
CA LEU A 18 -41.32 18.21 13.54
C LEU A 18 -40.62 17.83 14.86
N LYS A 19 -40.38 18.88 15.66
CA LYS A 19 -40.23 18.70 17.08
C LYS A 19 -41.58 18.32 17.67
N SER A 20 -41.85 17.06 17.86
CA SER A 20 -42.77 16.61 18.95
C SER A 20 -42.79 15.11 19.06
N ASN A 21 -42.62 14.63 20.29
CA ASN A 21 -42.88 13.28 20.75
C ASN A 21 -44.33 12.86 20.49
N LYS A 22 -44.61 12.36 19.30
CA LYS A 22 -45.72 11.49 19.00
C LYS A 22 -45.31 10.65 17.81
N LEU A 23 -45.31 9.35 18.00
CA LEU A 23 -45.48 8.37 16.93
C LEU A 23 -46.72 8.72 16.15
N VAL A 24 -46.58 9.53 15.14
CA VAL A 24 -47.59 9.74 14.11
C VAL A 24 -46.97 9.11 12.88
N ASP A 25 -47.67 8.15 12.27
CA ASP A 25 -47.48 7.55 10.98
C ASP A 25 -47.52 8.61 9.85
N ASN A 26 -46.69 9.61 9.91
CA ASN A 26 -46.39 10.49 8.81
C ASN A 26 -45.10 10.05 8.19
N LYS A 27 -45.20 9.05 7.33
CA LYS A 27 -44.19 8.78 6.33
C LYS A 27 -44.03 10.06 5.51
N ASP A 28 -42.89 10.71 5.58
CA ASP A 28 -42.55 11.86 4.75
C ASP A 28 -42.50 11.42 3.29
N ALA A 29 -43.62 11.48 2.61
CA ALA A 29 -43.73 11.03 1.21
C ALA A 29 -42.93 11.97 0.30
N ARG A 30 -42.16 11.41 -0.61
CA ARG A 30 -41.43 12.14 -1.65
C ARG A 30 -42.32 12.35 -2.88
N HIS A 31 -41.98 13.39 -3.64
CA HIS A 31 -42.69 13.76 -4.86
C HIS A 31 -41.72 13.99 -6.01
N VAL A 32 -42.11 13.57 -7.22
CA VAL A 32 -41.37 13.87 -8.45
C VAL A 32 -42.20 14.85 -9.28
N LYS A 33 -41.57 15.93 -9.72
CA LYS A 33 -42.14 16.92 -10.63
C LYS A 33 -41.29 17.07 -11.88
N THR A 34 -41.90 17.24 -13.01
CA THR A 34 -41.22 17.57 -14.26
C THR A 34 -41.33 19.08 -14.53
N TYR A 35 -40.28 19.64 -15.10
CA TYR A 35 -40.21 21.04 -15.49
C TYR A 35 -39.66 21.16 -16.91
N GLU A 36 -40.20 22.12 -17.66
CA GLU A 36 -39.65 22.52 -18.96
C GLU A 36 -38.86 23.82 -18.78
N VAL A 37 -37.72 23.90 -19.43
CA VAL A 37 -36.87 25.11 -19.42
C VAL A 37 -37.38 26.06 -20.51
N ALA A 38 -38.03 27.14 -20.12
CA ALA A 38 -38.43 28.21 -21.04
C ALA A 38 -37.23 29.11 -21.35
N LEU A 39 -36.49 28.82 -22.42
CA LEU A 39 -35.24 29.50 -22.78
C LEU A 39 -35.40 31.00 -23.05
N LYS A 40 -36.59 31.42 -23.50
CA LYS A 40 -36.88 32.84 -23.75
C LYS A 40 -37.01 33.62 -22.45
N ASP A 41 -37.71 33.05 -21.48
CA ASP A 41 -38.02 33.68 -20.22
C ASP A 41 -37.00 33.39 -19.13
N LYS A 42 -36.05 32.49 -19.42
CA LYS A 42 -35.02 31.96 -18.47
C LYS A 42 -35.64 31.45 -17.17
N ASP A 43 -36.76 30.74 -17.30
CA ASP A 43 -37.55 30.24 -16.16
C ASP A 43 -37.97 28.78 -16.37
N PHE A 44 -38.46 28.14 -15.31
CA PHE A 44 -38.99 26.81 -15.32
C PHE A 44 -40.53 26.84 -15.34
N VAL A 45 -41.13 26.15 -16.33
CA VAL A 45 -42.56 25.94 -16.41
C VAL A 45 -42.86 24.52 -15.97
N GLU A 46 -43.96 24.31 -15.21
CA GLU A 46 -44.37 22.97 -14.82
C GLU A 46 -44.56 22.05 -16.05
N GLY A 47 -43.93 20.92 -15.99
CA GLY A 47 -43.96 19.91 -17.04
C GLY A 47 -45.27 19.13 -17.06
N PRO A 48 -45.41 18.20 -18.05
CA PRO A 48 -46.67 17.56 -18.37
C PRO A 48 -47.18 16.56 -17.33
N TRP A 49 -46.34 16.16 -16.35
CA TRP A 49 -46.77 15.19 -15.34
C TRP A 49 -45.99 15.37 -14.01
N SER A 50 -46.60 14.91 -12.93
CA SER A 50 -46.01 14.78 -11.62
C SER A 50 -46.48 13.51 -10.93
N GLN A 51 -45.69 13.01 -9.98
CA GLN A 51 -46.01 11.83 -9.17
C GLN A 51 -45.80 12.13 -7.70
N ASN A 52 -46.87 11.95 -6.91
CA ASN A 52 -46.87 12.18 -5.48
C ASN A 52 -46.85 10.84 -4.72
N ASN A 53 -46.58 10.93 -3.42
CA ASN A 53 -46.61 9.79 -2.49
C ASN A 53 -45.67 8.63 -2.90
N LEU A 54 -44.45 8.98 -3.23
CA LEU A 54 -43.38 8.02 -3.42
C LEU A 54 -42.80 7.61 -2.06
N ASP A 55 -42.08 6.49 -2.06
CA ASP A 55 -41.36 5.99 -0.90
C ASP A 55 -40.36 7.03 -0.35
N ASN A 56 -40.17 7.05 0.97
CA ASN A 56 -39.32 8.01 1.66
C ASN A 56 -37.86 7.95 1.23
N GLY A 57 -37.41 6.75 0.81
CA GLY A 57 -36.06 6.52 0.32
C GLY A 57 -35.86 6.85 -1.16
N ALA A 58 -36.91 7.32 -1.89
CA ALA A 58 -36.81 7.65 -3.31
C ALA A 58 -35.77 8.77 -3.54
N GLY A 59 -34.53 8.40 -3.87
CA GLY A 59 -33.40 9.31 -3.98
C GLY A 59 -32.65 9.26 -5.31
N LEU A 60 -32.89 8.26 -6.14
CA LEU A 60 -32.20 8.07 -7.41
C LEU A 60 -33.19 8.12 -8.57
N LEU A 61 -32.86 8.92 -9.57
CA LEU A 61 -33.63 9.06 -10.82
C LEU A 61 -32.79 8.59 -12.00
N ILE A 62 -33.32 7.67 -12.78
CA ILE A 62 -32.66 7.15 -13.97
C ILE A 62 -33.50 7.52 -15.20
N PRO A 63 -32.98 8.37 -16.11
CA PRO A 63 -33.69 8.69 -17.34
C PRO A 63 -33.74 7.48 -18.28
N VAL A 64 -34.90 7.19 -18.81
CA VAL A 64 -35.10 6.13 -19.81
C VAL A 64 -35.03 6.75 -21.21
N PRO A 65 -34.16 6.25 -22.11
CA PRO A 65 -34.03 6.76 -23.47
C PRO A 65 -35.29 6.59 -24.29
N MET A 66 -35.44 7.42 -25.33
CA MET A 66 -36.44 7.20 -26.37
C MET A 66 -36.07 5.92 -27.16
N PRO A 67 -37.05 5.11 -27.64
CA PRO A 67 -38.48 5.46 -27.74
C PRO A 67 -39.33 5.23 -26.48
N LEU A 68 -38.85 4.50 -25.47
CA LEU A 68 -39.62 4.23 -24.25
C LEU A 68 -39.89 5.50 -23.44
N GLY A 69 -38.88 6.33 -23.25
CA GLY A 69 -38.99 7.58 -22.50
C GLY A 69 -39.33 7.40 -21.02
N GLY A 70 -39.55 8.50 -20.29
CA GLY A 70 -39.93 8.46 -18.89
C GLY A 70 -38.72 8.37 -17.94
N VAL A 71 -38.96 8.00 -16.70
CA VAL A 71 -37.97 7.92 -15.64
C VAL A 71 -38.20 6.72 -14.73
N ILE A 72 -37.11 6.10 -14.29
CA ILE A 72 -37.12 5.11 -13.22
C ILE A 72 -36.77 5.84 -11.94
N ILE A 73 -37.58 5.64 -10.91
CA ILE A 73 -37.41 6.20 -9.57
C ILE A 73 -37.05 5.04 -8.65
N ILE A 74 -35.87 5.09 -8.08
CA ILE A 74 -35.37 4.06 -7.15
C ILE A 74 -35.55 4.56 -5.73
N GLY A 75 -36.36 3.85 -4.97
CA GLY A 75 -36.54 4.03 -3.54
C GLY A 75 -35.84 2.96 -2.73
N GLU A 76 -36.06 2.96 -1.42
CA GLU A 76 -35.53 1.94 -0.51
C GLU A 76 -36.42 0.69 -0.49
N GLU A 77 -37.71 0.85 -0.65
CA GLU A 77 -38.72 -0.26 -0.63
C GLU A 77 -39.35 -0.51 -1.97
N THR A 78 -39.27 0.44 -2.93
CA THR A 78 -39.93 0.36 -4.22
C THR A 78 -39.07 0.87 -5.38
N ILE A 79 -39.29 0.31 -6.55
CA ILE A 79 -38.81 0.82 -7.84
C ILE A 79 -40.04 1.18 -8.68
N VAL A 80 -40.05 2.40 -9.19
CA VAL A 80 -41.19 2.95 -9.93
C VAL A 80 -40.71 3.45 -11.29
N TYR A 81 -41.42 3.07 -12.34
CA TYR A 81 -41.32 3.71 -13.65
C TYR A 81 -42.49 4.68 -13.84
N CYS A 82 -42.17 5.89 -14.21
CA CYS A 82 -43.14 6.94 -14.50
C CYS A 82 -42.91 7.57 -15.88
N SER A 83 -43.98 7.79 -16.60
CA SER A 83 -44.00 8.62 -17.81
C SER A 83 -45.35 9.36 -17.89
N ALA A 84 -45.51 10.19 -18.91
CA ALA A 84 -46.78 10.86 -19.14
C ALA A 84 -47.99 9.89 -19.34
N THR A 85 -47.72 8.65 -19.75
CA THR A 85 -48.75 7.67 -20.15
C THR A 85 -48.74 6.38 -19.31
N ALA A 86 -47.72 6.14 -18.47
CA ALA A 86 -47.59 4.90 -17.72
C ALA A 86 -47.01 5.12 -16.34
N PHE A 87 -47.53 4.39 -15.37
CA PHE A 87 -47.03 4.26 -14.01
C PHE A 87 -46.92 2.76 -13.68
N LYS A 88 -45.75 2.29 -13.34
CA LYS A 88 -45.50 0.91 -12.94
C LYS A 88 -44.59 0.90 -11.71
N ALA A 89 -44.95 0.13 -10.70
CA ALA A 89 -44.21 0.00 -9.47
C ALA A 89 -44.02 -1.47 -9.09
N ILE A 90 -42.86 -1.79 -8.54
CA ILE A 90 -42.55 -3.09 -7.93
C ILE A 90 -42.00 -2.89 -6.53
N PRO A 91 -42.38 -3.73 -5.56
CA PRO A 91 -41.72 -3.76 -4.26
C PRO A 91 -40.35 -4.44 -4.37
N ILE A 92 -39.40 -3.96 -3.57
CA ILE A 92 -38.06 -4.57 -3.41
C ILE A 92 -37.82 -4.86 -1.94
N ARG A 93 -36.80 -5.68 -1.65
CA ARG A 93 -36.31 -5.79 -0.28
C ARG A 93 -35.70 -4.45 0.12
N PRO A 94 -35.93 -3.99 1.37
CA PRO A 94 -35.37 -2.73 1.81
C PRO A 94 -33.85 -2.67 1.57
N SER A 95 -33.41 -1.73 0.75
CA SER A 95 -32.00 -1.53 0.42
C SER A 95 -31.78 -0.13 -0.16
N ILE A 96 -30.58 0.37 -0.07
CA ILE A 96 -30.17 1.66 -0.63
C ILE A 96 -29.36 1.41 -1.89
N THR A 97 -29.92 1.70 -3.05
CA THR A 97 -29.21 1.62 -4.33
C THR A 97 -28.17 2.74 -4.42
N ARG A 98 -26.91 2.38 -4.63
CA ARG A 98 -25.76 3.29 -4.70
C ARG A 98 -25.37 3.66 -6.12
N ALA A 99 -25.47 2.73 -7.05
CA ALA A 99 -25.03 2.92 -8.42
C ALA A 99 -25.92 2.19 -9.42
N TYR A 100 -25.95 2.68 -10.64
CA TYR A 100 -26.61 2.04 -11.75
C TYR A 100 -25.76 2.09 -13.03
N GLY A 101 -25.99 1.13 -13.93
CA GLY A 101 -25.40 1.09 -15.27
C GLY A 101 -26.45 0.68 -16.29
N ARG A 102 -26.52 1.38 -17.41
CA ARG A 102 -27.40 1.00 -18.53
C ARG A 102 -26.76 -0.11 -19.34
N VAL A 103 -27.48 -1.19 -19.59
CA VAL A 103 -27.00 -2.33 -20.39
C VAL A 103 -27.33 -2.11 -21.86
N ASP A 104 -28.62 -1.85 -22.19
CA ASP A 104 -29.07 -1.68 -23.56
C ASP A 104 -29.25 -0.20 -23.96
N ALA A 105 -28.94 0.09 -25.19
CA ALA A 105 -29.05 1.45 -25.71
C ALA A 105 -30.50 2.00 -25.71
N ASP A 106 -31.49 1.11 -25.81
CA ASP A 106 -32.93 1.44 -25.76
C ASP A 106 -33.46 1.65 -24.33
N GLY A 107 -32.65 1.33 -23.32
CA GLY A 107 -33.02 1.47 -21.92
C GLY A 107 -33.94 0.37 -21.39
N SER A 108 -33.91 -0.79 -22.00
CA SER A 108 -34.72 -1.93 -21.54
C SER A 108 -34.14 -2.66 -20.33
N ARG A 109 -32.80 -2.59 -20.13
CA ARG A 109 -32.17 -3.26 -19.00
C ARG A 109 -31.14 -2.33 -18.30
N TYR A 110 -31.12 -2.42 -16.99
CA TYR A 110 -30.18 -1.69 -16.11
C TYR A 110 -29.58 -2.62 -15.07
N LEU A 111 -28.32 -2.38 -14.71
CA LEU A 111 -27.66 -2.97 -13.55
C LEU A 111 -27.81 -2.00 -12.38
N LEU A 112 -28.16 -2.52 -11.21
CA LEU A 112 -28.27 -1.77 -9.97
C LEU A 112 -27.39 -2.42 -8.92
N SER A 113 -26.64 -1.64 -8.15
CA SER A 113 -25.90 -2.11 -6.98
C SER A 113 -26.33 -1.36 -5.74
N ASP A 114 -26.53 -2.09 -4.66
CA ASP A 114 -26.93 -1.55 -3.37
C ASP A 114 -25.75 -1.32 -2.40
N ASN A 115 -26.08 -0.81 -1.23
CA ASN A 115 -25.11 -0.53 -0.15
C ASN A 115 -24.46 -1.79 0.45
N ALA A 116 -25.03 -2.97 0.22
CA ALA A 116 -24.45 -4.26 0.61
C ALA A 116 -23.55 -4.86 -0.50
N GLY A 117 -23.45 -4.20 -1.67
CA GLY A 117 -22.70 -4.69 -2.82
C GLY A 117 -23.43 -5.81 -3.59
N LEU A 118 -24.74 -5.94 -3.41
CA LEU A 118 -25.55 -6.87 -4.19
C LEU A 118 -25.84 -6.25 -5.56
N LEU A 119 -25.56 -7.01 -6.61
CA LEU A 119 -25.82 -6.62 -8.00
C LEU A 119 -27.14 -7.20 -8.48
N HIS A 120 -27.98 -6.35 -9.03
CA HIS A 120 -29.30 -6.70 -9.57
C HIS A 120 -29.43 -6.29 -11.02
N LEU A 121 -30.21 -7.05 -11.79
CA LEU A 121 -30.65 -6.69 -13.13
C LEU A 121 -32.12 -6.20 -13.06
N LEU A 122 -32.33 -4.95 -13.44
CA LEU A 122 -33.66 -4.37 -13.62
C LEU A 122 -34.05 -4.46 -15.11
N VAL A 123 -35.14 -5.08 -15.41
CA VAL A 123 -35.67 -5.23 -16.76
C VAL A 123 -36.97 -4.46 -16.88
N ILE A 124 -37.07 -3.57 -17.88
CA ILE A 124 -38.29 -2.91 -18.29
C ILE A 124 -38.94 -3.79 -19.35
N THR A 125 -40.09 -4.38 -19.02
CA THR A 125 -40.89 -5.13 -20.02
C THR A 125 -41.75 -4.15 -20.79
N HIS A 126 -41.76 -4.25 -22.11
CA HIS A 126 -42.52 -3.34 -22.98
C HIS A 126 -43.07 -4.02 -24.22
N GLU A 127 -44.14 -3.46 -24.76
CA GLU A 127 -44.70 -3.80 -26.05
C GLU A 127 -44.57 -2.58 -26.97
N ARG A 128 -43.69 -2.67 -27.98
CA ARG A 128 -43.29 -1.55 -28.82
C ARG A 128 -42.74 -0.39 -27.94
N GLU A 129 -43.45 0.73 -27.91
CA GLU A 129 -43.07 1.96 -27.15
C GLU A 129 -43.75 2.07 -25.77
N ARG A 130 -44.61 1.09 -25.41
CA ARG A 130 -45.37 1.13 -24.15
C ARG A 130 -44.76 0.18 -23.10
N VAL A 131 -44.38 0.71 -21.96
CA VAL A 131 -43.93 -0.09 -20.82
C VAL A 131 -45.09 -0.83 -20.19
N THR A 132 -44.97 -2.15 -20.08
CA THR A 132 -45.97 -3.06 -19.53
C THR A 132 -45.67 -3.43 -18.07
N GLY A 133 -44.40 -3.47 -17.66
CA GLY A 133 -44.04 -3.81 -16.30
C GLY A 133 -42.54 -3.63 -16.02
N LEU A 134 -42.15 -3.93 -14.77
CA LEU A 134 -40.78 -3.99 -14.29
C LEU A 134 -40.48 -5.37 -13.71
N LYS A 135 -39.28 -5.85 -13.84
CA LYS A 135 -38.81 -7.08 -13.22
C LYS A 135 -37.41 -6.85 -12.67
N ILE A 136 -37.10 -7.34 -11.45
CA ILE A 136 -35.80 -7.30 -10.86
C ILE A 136 -35.30 -8.72 -10.59
N GLU A 137 -34.05 -8.97 -10.91
CA GLU A 137 -33.36 -10.24 -10.68
C GLU A 137 -32.05 -10.02 -9.95
N HIS A 138 -31.76 -10.87 -8.97
CA HIS A 138 -30.49 -10.86 -8.28
C HIS A 138 -29.42 -11.59 -9.10
N LEU A 139 -28.26 -10.96 -9.31
CA LEU A 139 -27.15 -11.53 -10.10
C LEU A 139 -26.01 -12.08 -9.25
N GLY A 140 -25.71 -11.47 -8.12
CA GLY A 140 -24.61 -11.86 -7.26
C GLY A 140 -24.03 -10.71 -6.44
N GLU A 141 -22.82 -10.88 -5.94
CA GLU A 141 -22.14 -9.89 -5.13
C GLU A 141 -20.94 -9.29 -5.88
N THR A 142 -20.73 -7.99 -5.68
CA THR A 142 -19.57 -7.23 -6.14
C THR A 142 -19.00 -6.37 -4.99
N SER A 143 -17.90 -5.66 -5.21
CA SER A 143 -17.54 -4.54 -4.34
C SER A 143 -18.68 -3.52 -4.29
N VAL A 144 -18.81 -2.79 -3.18
CA VAL A 144 -19.83 -1.73 -3.06
C VAL A 144 -19.60 -0.69 -4.14
N ALA A 145 -20.48 -0.68 -5.15
CA ALA A 145 -20.29 0.16 -6.33
C ALA A 145 -20.57 1.63 -6.07
N SER A 146 -19.72 2.49 -6.61
CA SER A 146 -19.97 3.92 -6.78
C SER A 146 -20.40 4.24 -8.21
N THR A 147 -19.92 3.46 -9.17
CA THR A 147 -20.28 3.56 -10.59
C THR A 147 -20.35 2.19 -11.22
N ILE A 148 -21.19 2.02 -12.22
CA ILE A 148 -21.28 0.80 -13.02
C ILE A 148 -21.29 1.18 -14.49
N SER A 149 -20.39 0.57 -15.26
CA SER A 149 -20.32 0.74 -16.72
C SER A 149 -20.38 -0.62 -17.41
N TYR A 150 -21.46 -0.86 -18.14
CA TYR A 150 -21.53 -2.01 -19.03
C TYR A 150 -20.68 -1.74 -20.27
N LEU A 151 -19.73 -2.63 -20.56
CA LEU A 151 -18.80 -2.46 -21.68
C LEU A 151 -19.35 -3.15 -22.95
N ASP A 152 -19.19 -4.46 -23.02
CA ASP A 152 -19.66 -5.30 -24.12
C ASP A 152 -19.59 -6.78 -23.71
N ASN A 153 -20.27 -7.67 -24.43
CA ASN A 153 -20.18 -9.12 -24.24
C ASN A 153 -20.35 -9.60 -22.79
N ALA A 154 -21.27 -8.98 -22.06
CA ALA A 154 -21.54 -9.25 -20.64
C ALA A 154 -20.38 -8.88 -19.67
N VAL A 155 -19.41 -8.08 -20.14
CA VAL A 155 -18.35 -7.54 -19.31
C VAL A 155 -18.78 -6.19 -18.73
N VAL A 156 -18.58 -6.02 -17.42
CA VAL A 156 -19.00 -4.84 -16.67
C VAL A 156 -17.83 -4.34 -15.82
N TYR A 157 -17.58 -3.04 -15.85
CA TYR A 157 -16.68 -2.39 -14.91
C TYR A 157 -17.47 -1.84 -13.73
N VAL A 158 -17.10 -2.27 -12.54
CA VAL A 158 -17.65 -1.81 -11.25
C VAL A 158 -16.62 -0.94 -10.56
N GLY A 159 -16.82 0.37 -10.61
CA GLY A 159 -15.98 1.34 -9.92
C GLY A 159 -16.41 1.48 -8.46
N SER A 160 -15.48 1.32 -7.53
CA SER A 160 -15.73 1.41 -6.09
C SER A 160 -14.88 2.49 -5.43
N SER A 161 -15.52 3.36 -4.64
CA SER A 161 -14.83 4.32 -3.76
C SER A 161 -14.59 3.74 -2.37
N TYR A 162 -15.17 2.60 -2.03
CA TYR A 162 -15.16 1.98 -0.70
C TYR A 162 -14.37 0.68 -0.63
N GLY A 163 -13.93 0.16 -1.76
CA GLY A 163 -13.15 -1.06 -1.90
C GLY A 163 -12.49 -1.12 -3.26
N ASP A 164 -11.95 -2.27 -3.62
CA ASP A 164 -11.29 -2.47 -4.91
C ASP A 164 -12.31 -2.42 -6.04
N SER A 165 -11.99 -1.68 -7.10
CA SER A 165 -12.78 -1.73 -8.34
C SER A 165 -12.62 -3.08 -9.03
N GLN A 166 -13.60 -3.51 -9.79
CA GLN A 166 -13.65 -4.83 -10.38
C GLN A 166 -14.02 -4.77 -11.86
N LEU A 167 -13.38 -5.59 -12.67
CA LEU A 167 -13.85 -5.99 -13.98
C LEU A 167 -14.54 -7.34 -13.82
N ILE A 168 -15.82 -7.42 -14.11
CA ILE A 168 -16.61 -8.64 -13.93
C ILE A 168 -17.22 -9.07 -15.25
N LYS A 169 -17.52 -10.37 -15.34
CA LYS A 169 -18.30 -10.98 -16.42
C LYS A 169 -19.60 -11.55 -15.85
N LEU A 170 -20.69 -11.34 -16.56
CA LEU A 170 -21.98 -11.91 -16.22
C LEU A 170 -22.18 -13.19 -17.03
N ASN A 171 -22.23 -14.32 -16.35
CA ASN A 171 -22.42 -15.63 -16.95
C ASN A 171 -23.90 -15.94 -17.17
N LEU A 172 -24.23 -16.79 -18.18
CA LEU A 172 -25.60 -17.21 -18.47
C LEU A 172 -26.13 -18.24 -17.47
N GLN A 173 -25.25 -18.96 -16.81
CA GLN A 173 -25.56 -19.95 -15.78
C GLN A 173 -24.94 -19.50 -14.45
N PRO A 174 -25.67 -19.69 -13.34
CA PRO A 174 -25.10 -19.38 -12.03
C PRO A 174 -24.04 -20.42 -11.63
N ASP A 175 -23.10 -20.00 -10.80
CA ASP A 175 -22.13 -20.87 -10.15
C ASP A 175 -22.80 -21.78 -9.07
N ALA A 176 -22.00 -22.60 -8.39
CA ALA A 176 -22.47 -23.46 -7.31
C ALA A 176 -23.11 -22.71 -6.12
N LYS A 177 -22.82 -21.41 -6.00
CA LYS A 177 -23.38 -20.52 -4.96
C LYS A 177 -24.60 -19.71 -5.44
N GLY A 178 -25.01 -19.90 -6.69
CA GLY A 178 -26.12 -19.17 -7.30
C GLY A 178 -25.75 -17.76 -7.82
N SER A 179 -24.47 -17.44 -7.97
CA SER A 179 -23.99 -16.17 -8.50
C SER A 179 -23.75 -16.26 -10.01
N TYR A 180 -24.18 -15.25 -10.74
CA TYR A 180 -23.88 -15.07 -12.17
C TYR A 180 -22.61 -14.23 -12.40
N VAL A 181 -22.01 -13.71 -11.31
CA VAL A 181 -20.88 -12.79 -11.35
C VAL A 181 -19.56 -13.57 -11.27
N GLU A 182 -18.72 -13.39 -12.27
CA GLU A 182 -17.33 -13.86 -12.30
C GLU A 182 -16.39 -12.65 -12.30
N VAL A 183 -15.48 -12.56 -11.34
CA VAL A 183 -14.50 -11.47 -11.27
C VAL A 183 -13.32 -11.81 -12.17
N LEU A 184 -13.10 -11.03 -13.22
CA LEU A 184 -11.98 -11.18 -14.16
C LEU A 184 -10.72 -10.52 -13.62
N GLU A 185 -10.85 -9.30 -13.07
CA GLU A 185 -9.72 -8.52 -12.60
C GLU A 185 -10.15 -7.60 -11.43
N ARG A 186 -9.19 -7.33 -10.53
CA ARG A 186 -9.36 -6.41 -9.41
C ARG A 186 -8.34 -5.27 -9.51
N TYR A 187 -8.80 -4.05 -9.25
CA TYR A 187 -7.98 -2.85 -9.22
C TYR A 187 -7.91 -2.31 -7.80
N VAL A 188 -6.71 -2.33 -7.23
CA VAL A 188 -6.50 -1.95 -5.82
C VAL A 188 -6.89 -0.50 -5.59
N ASN A 189 -7.69 -0.25 -4.56
CA ASN A 189 -8.05 1.06 -4.06
C ASN A 189 -7.78 1.12 -2.55
N LEU A 190 -6.88 1.98 -2.12
CA LEU A 190 -6.55 2.18 -0.71
C LEU A 190 -7.59 3.03 0.03
N GLY A 191 -8.45 3.73 -0.69
CA GLY A 191 -9.44 4.66 -0.11
C GLY A 191 -10.73 3.99 0.39
N PRO A 192 -11.41 4.69 1.30
CA PRO A 192 -10.89 5.80 2.09
C PRO A 192 -9.89 5.33 3.14
N ILE A 193 -8.79 6.06 3.33
CA ILE A 193 -7.86 5.84 4.44
C ILE A 193 -8.35 6.69 5.62
N VAL A 194 -8.88 6.03 6.63
CA VAL A 194 -9.44 6.71 7.81
C VAL A 194 -8.38 6.94 8.88
N ASP A 195 -7.53 5.95 9.09
CA ASP A 195 -6.39 6.00 10.00
C ASP A 195 -5.30 5.04 9.51
N PHE A 196 -4.10 5.21 9.99
CA PHE A 196 -2.99 4.31 9.70
C PHE A 196 -1.93 4.38 10.79
N CYS A 197 -1.06 3.39 10.84
CA CYS A 197 0.16 3.42 11.63
C CYS A 197 1.37 3.02 10.78
N ILE A 198 2.56 3.41 11.23
CA ILE A 198 3.83 3.08 10.60
C ILE A 198 4.56 2.14 11.53
N VAL A 199 4.89 0.95 11.05
CA VAL A 199 5.45 -0.14 11.85
C VAL A 199 6.52 -0.87 11.05
N ASP A 200 7.64 -1.21 11.69
CA ASP A 200 8.64 -2.13 11.15
C ASP A 200 8.30 -3.56 11.60
N LEU A 201 7.44 -4.24 10.84
CA LEU A 201 6.96 -5.59 11.18
C LEU A 201 8.06 -6.64 11.14
N GLU A 202 9.04 -6.45 10.27
CA GLU A 202 10.13 -7.41 10.05
C GLU A 202 11.38 -7.07 10.89
N ARG A 203 11.39 -5.95 11.60
CA ARG A 203 12.51 -5.44 12.41
C ARG A 203 13.82 -5.29 11.62
N GLN A 204 13.68 -4.86 10.37
CA GLN A 204 14.81 -4.69 9.43
C GLN A 204 15.17 -3.22 9.18
N GLY A 205 14.55 -2.29 9.90
CA GLY A 205 14.74 -0.84 9.71
C GLY A 205 13.90 -0.24 8.59
N GLN A 206 12.97 -1.01 7.98
CA GLN A 206 12.05 -0.52 6.97
C GLN A 206 10.64 -0.36 7.54
N GLY A 207 10.15 0.88 7.61
CA GLY A 207 8.78 1.17 8.00
C GLY A 207 7.78 0.68 6.94
N GLN A 208 6.67 0.11 7.40
CA GLN A 208 5.52 -0.25 6.59
C GLN A 208 4.32 0.56 7.07
N VAL A 209 3.51 1.04 6.13
CA VAL A 209 2.25 1.74 6.45
C VAL A 209 1.13 0.72 6.48
N VAL A 210 0.47 0.57 7.63
CA VAL A 210 -0.71 -0.27 7.79
C VAL A 210 -1.93 0.63 7.89
N THR A 211 -2.79 0.62 6.86
CA THR A 211 -3.94 1.50 6.75
C THR A 211 -5.25 0.82 7.11
N CYS A 212 -6.15 1.58 7.75
CA CYS A 212 -7.58 1.26 7.78
C CYS A 212 -8.20 1.76 6.49
N SER A 213 -8.47 0.87 5.55
CA SER A 213 -8.94 1.19 4.21
C SER A 213 -10.32 0.61 3.92
N GLY A 214 -11.04 1.28 3.03
CA GLY A 214 -12.36 0.85 2.60
C GLY A 214 -13.45 1.09 3.66
N ALA A 215 -14.67 0.71 3.31
CA ALA A 215 -15.83 0.87 4.18
C ALA A 215 -16.82 -0.29 3.97
N TYR A 216 -17.78 -0.43 4.87
CA TYR A 216 -18.79 -1.48 4.83
C TYR A 216 -18.16 -2.88 4.82
N LYS A 217 -18.70 -3.80 4.01
CA LYS A 217 -18.16 -5.15 3.83
C LYS A 217 -16.76 -5.19 3.17
N ASP A 218 -16.40 -4.15 2.44
CA ASP A 218 -15.12 -4.04 1.72
C ASP A 218 -14.01 -3.43 2.60
N GLY A 219 -14.28 -3.18 3.87
CA GLY A 219 -13.28 -2.73 4.84
C GLY A 219 -12.13 -3.72 4.97
N SER A 220 -10.90 -3.19 5.00
CA SER A 220 -9.67 -3.97 5.01
C SER A 220 -8.54 -3.24 5.72
N LEU A 221 -7.51 -3.97 6.12
CA LEU A 221 -6.20 -3.41 6.37
C LEU A 221 -5.33 -3.57 5.12
N ARG A 222 -4.58 -2.53 4.77
CA ARG A 222 -3.63 -2.54 3.67
C ARG A 222 -2.24 -2.29 4.21
N ILE A 223 -1.32 -3.21 3.94
CA ILE A 223 0.07 -3.07 4.31
C ILE A 223 0.80 -2.57 3.07
N VAL A 224 1.32 -1.34 3.16
CA VAL A 224 2.01 -0.66 2.06
C VAL A 224 3.48 -0.53 2.40
N ARG A 225 4.36 -1.03 1.53
CA ARG A 225 5.81 -0.92 1.67
C ARG A 225 6.46 -0.61 0.33
N ASN A 226 7.63 0.02 0.37
CA ASN A 226 8.52 0.10 -0.77
C ASN A 226 9.28 -1.22 -0.95
N GLY A 227 9.54 -1.61 -2.17
CA GLY A 227 10.39 -2.75 -2.49
C GLY A 227 9.80 -3.68 -3.53
N ILE A 228 10.47 -4.82 -3.73
CA ILE A 228 9.99 -5.90 -4.58
C ILE A 228 9.00 -6.74 -3.76
N GLY A 229 7.77 -6.84 -4.24
CA GLY A 229 6.77 -7.69 -3.62
C GLY A 229 7.02 -9.16 -3.94
N ILE A 230 6.99 -10.01 -2.92
CA ILE A 230 6.91 -11.46 -3.07
C ILE A 230 5.49 -11.85 -2.65
N ASN A 231 4.72 -12.40 -3.61
CA ASN A 231 3.47 -13.07 -3.25
C ASN A 231 3.85 -14.46 -2.73
N GLU A 232 3.74 -14.66 -1.44
CA GLU A 232 3.96 -15.96 -0.83
C GLU A 232 2.82 -16.90 -1.24
N GLN A 233 3.15 -17.92 -2.04
CA GLN A 233 2.21 -18.93 -2.48
C GLN A 233 2.25 -20.16 -1.57
N ALA A 234 3.42 -20.49 -1.03
CA ALA A 234 3.61 -21.56 -0.06
C ALA A 234 4.82 -21.26 0.82
N SER A 235 4.75 -21.60 2.09
CA SER A 235 5.86 -21.54 3.04
C SER A 235 6.11 -22.91 3.63
N VAL A 236 7.34 -23.40 3.54
CA VAL A 236 7.75 -24.65 4.14
C VAL A 236 8.98 -24.41 5.02
N GLU A 237 8.88 -24.79 6.28
CA GLU A 237 9.97 -24.61 7.24
C GLU A 237 11.01 -25.72 7.08
N LEU A 238 12.14 -25.42 6.45
CA LEU A 238 13.25 -26.33 6.22
C LEU A 238 14.55 -25.74 6.78
N GLN A 239 15.11 -26.36 7.80
CA GLN A 239 16.35 -25.89 8.42
C GLN A 239 17.58 -26.49 7.73
N GLY A 240 18.64 -25.68 7.58
CA GLY A 240 19.94 -26.14 7.10
C GLY A 240 20.10 -26.21 5.57
N ILE A 241 19.29 -25.47 4.82
CA ILE A 241 19.40 -25.38 3.37
C ILE A 241 20.75 -24.77 2.97
N LYS A 242 21.42 -25.40 2.00
CA LYS A 242 22.72 -25.00 1.44
C LYS A 242 22.61 -24.53 0.00
N GLY A 243 21.63 -25.00 -0.75
CA GLY A 243 21.43 -24.63 -2.14
C GLY A 243 20.03 -24.94 -2.63
N LEU A 244 19.59 -24.20 -3.64
CA LEU A 244 18.30 -24.35 -4.30
C LEU A 244 18.49 -24.25 -5.82
N TRP A 245 17.91 -25.17 -6.56
CA TRP A 245 17.90 -25.14 -8.04
C TRP A 245 16.54 -25.58 -8.54
N SER A 246 16.06 -24.92 -9.58
CA SER A 246 14.85 -25.34 -10.28
C SER A 246 15.20 -26.14 -11.53
N LEU A 247 14.40 -27.15 -11.84
CA LEU A 247 14.60 -28.05 -12.98
C LEU A 247 13.30 -28.24 -13.77
N ARG A 248 13.44 -28.44 -15.07
CA ARG A 248 12.35 -28.78 -16.00
C ARG A 248 12.36 -30.28 -16.30
N SER A 249 11.18 -30.83 -16.53
CA SER A 249 11.03 -32.21 -17.00
C SER A 249 11.36 -32.36 -18.48
N SER A 250 11.23 -31.31 -19.30
CA SER A 250 11.64 -31.29 -20.70
C SER A 250 12.18 -29.91 -21.11
N THR A 251 13.09 -29.88 -22.07
CA THR A 251 13.60 -28.62 -22.63
C THR A 251 12.52 -27.76 -23.31
N ASN A 252 11.39 -28.37 -23.69
CA ASN A 252 10.27 -27.68 -24.33
C ASN A 252 9.24 -27.15 -23.33
N ASP A 253 9.36 -27.50 -22.04
CA ASP A 253 8.46 -27.02 -21.03
C ASP A 253 8.71 -25.53 -20.74
N PRO A 254 7.65 -24.69 -20.69
CA PRO A 254 7.80 -23.27 -20.43
C PRO A 254 8.12 -22.97 -18.96
N TYR A 255 7.85 -23.90 -18.05
CA TYR A 255 7.98 -23.74 -16.59
C TYR A 255 8.85 -24.82 -15.97
N ASP A 256 9.54 -24.47 -14.88
CA ASP A 256 10.25 -25.41 -14.04
C ASP A 256 9.24 -26.16 -13.14
N THR A 257 9.42 -27.49 -13.03
CA THR A 257 8.48 -28.37 -12.32
C THR A 257 9.05 -28.97 -11.04
N PHE A 258 10.37 -28.95 -10.89
CA PHE A 258 11.08 -29.51 -9.75
C PHE A 258 11.92 -28.45 -9.06
N LEU A 259 11.94 -28.50 -7.73
CA LEU A 259 12.83 -27.71 -6.87
C LEU A 259 13.78 -28.68 -6.14
N VAL A 260 15.07 -28.57 -6.43
CA VAL A 260 16.11 -29.35 -5.73
C VAL A 260 16.58 -28.53 -4.54
N VAL A 261 16.45 -29.12 -3.35
CA VAL A 261 16.86 -28.51 -2.08
C VAL A 261 18.03 -29.32 -1.50
N SER A 262 19.19 -28.67 -1.37
CA SER A 262 20.41 -29.31 -0.87
C SER A 262 20.65 -28.96 0.59
N PHE A 263 21.02 -29.97 1.37
CA PHE A 263 21.47 -29.87 2.75
C PHE A 263 22.93 -30.38 2.88
N ILE A 264 23.51 -30.36 4.07
CA ILE A 264 24.91 -30.81 4.28
C ILE A 264 25.12 -32.29 3.93
N SER A 265 24.15 -33.14 4.21
CA SER A 265 24.28 -34.59 4.05
C SER A 265 23.21 -35.23 3.17
N GLU A 266 22.29 -34.44 2.63
CA GLU A 266 21.19 -34.96 1.82
C GLU A 266 20.74 -33.94 0.78
N THR A 267 20.01 -34.42 -0.22
CA THR A 267 19.34 -33.61 -1.23
C THR A 267 17.89 -34.08 -1.32
N ARG A 268 16.94 -33.15 -1.20
CA ARG A 268 15.51 -33.41 -1.39
C ARG A 268 15.02 -32.75 -2.66
N ILE A 269 14.02 -33.35 -3.28
CA ILE A 269 13.41 -32.82 -4.48
C ILE A 269 11.92 -32.61 -4.21
N LEU A 270 11.45 -31.40 -4.47
CA LEU A 270 10.06 -31.03 -4.35
C LEU A 270 9.47 -30.83 -5.75
N ALA A 271 8.24 -31.30 -5.95
CA ALA A 271 7.49 -31.08 -7.18
C ALA A 271 6.15 -30.42 -6.86
N MET A 272 5.66 -29.58 -7.77
CA MET A 272 4.33 -29.02 -7.69
C MET A 272 3.33 -30.05 -8.24
N ASN A 273 2.32 -30.41 -7.47
CA ASN A 273 1.23 -31.29 -7.91
C ASN A 273 0.14 -30.49 -8.65
N MET A 274 -0.91 -31.18 -9.14
CA MET A 274 -2.01 -30.56 -9.87
C MET A 274 -2.91 -29.66 -9.02
N ASP A 275 -2.79 -29.74 -7.70
CA ASP A 275 -3.55 -28.96 -6.72
C ASP A 275 -2.73 -27.76 -6.18
N ASP A 276 -1.63 -27.40 -6.85
CA ASP A 276 -0.66 -26.36 -6.47
C ASP A 276 -0.01 -26.58 -5.07
N GLU A 277 0.10 -27.83 -4.63
CA GLU A 277 0.82 -28.20 -3.41
C GLU A 277 2.21 -28.74 -3.73
N LEU A 278 3.20 -28.44 -2.87
CA LEU A 278 4.56 -28.96 -2.96
C LEU A 278 4.65 -30.36 -2.31
N GLU A 279 4.98 -31.36 -3.09
CA GLU A 279 5.19 -32.73 -2.64
C GLU A 279 6.65 -33.15 -2.82
N GLU A 280 7.16 -33.96 -1.88
CA GLU A 280 8.49 -34.57 -1.97
C GLU A 280 8.48 -35.70 -2.98
N THR A 281 9.41 -35.68 -3.92
CA THR A 281 9.57 -36.68 -4.97
C THR A 281 11.02 -37.10 -5.09
N GLU A 282 11.30 -38.15 -5.87
CA GLU A 282 12.65 -38.66 -6.08
C GLU A 282 13.00 -38.67 -7.58
N ILE A 283 14.24 -38.34 -7.89
CA ILE A 283 14.86 -38.57 -9.20
C ILE A 283 15.86 -39.71 -9.02
N GLU A 284 15.56 -40.89 -9.54
CA GLU A 284 16.32 -42.14 -9.30
C GLU A 284 17.80 -42.00 -9.65
N GLY A 285 18.15 -41.28 -10.70
CA GLY A 285 19.52 -41.01 -11.08
C GLY A 285 20.32 -40.07 -10.20
N PHE A 286 19.65 -39.30 -9.31
CA PHE A 286 20.31 -38.38 -8.39
C PHE A 286 20.80 -39.07 -7.14
N ASP A 287 21.86 -38.53 -6.54
CA ASP A 287 22.35 -38.97 -5.24
C ASP A 287 21.64 -38.16 -4.11
N ALA A 288 20.62 -38.77 -3.54
CA ALA A 288 19.85 -38.15 -2.47
C ALA A 288 20.59 -38.14 -1.13
N GLN A 289 21.61 -38.97 -0.94
CA GLN A 289 22.38 -39.11 0.30
C GLN A 289 23.64 -38.22 0.30
N ALA A 290 23.76 -37.32 -0.65
CA ALA A 290 24.90 -36.40 -0.75
C ALA A 290 24.42 -34.96 -0.89
N GLN A 291 25.25 -34.01 -0.46
CA GLN A 291 25.07 -32.59 -0.71
C GLN A 291 25.18 -32.31 -2.21
N THR A 292 24.19 -31.70 -2.81
CA THR A 292 24.29 -31.15 -4.16
C THR A 292 25.01 -29.80 -4.12
N LEU A 293 26.08 -29.66 -4.87
CA LEU A 293 26.83 -28.40 -5.02
C LEU A 293 26.32 -27.57 -6.18
N PHE A 294 25.80 -28.22 -7.22
CA PHE A 294 25.22 -27.57 -8.38
C PHE A 294 24.27 -28.52 -9.10
N CYS A 295 23.21 -27.95 -9.70
CA CYS A 295 22.25 -28.70 -10.48
C CYS A 295 21.73 -27.83 -11.62
N HIS A 296 21.57 -28.43 -12.84
CA HIS A 296 21.12 -27.68 -14.03
C HIS A 296 20.48 -28.61 -15.05
N ASN A 297 19.60 -28.02 -15.90
CA ASN A 297 19.13 -28.70 -17.09
C ASN A 297 20.18 -28.66 -18.20
N ALA A 298 20.44 -29.79 -18.84
CA ALA A 298 21.34 -29.91 -19.99
C ALA A 298 20.57 -30.15 -21.28
N MET A 299 21.29 -30.02 -22.42
CA MET A 299 20.73 -30.36 -23.73
C MET A 299 20.29 -31.83 -23.79
N HIS A 300 19.43 -32.17 -24.75
CA HIS A 300 18.91 -33.50 -25.01
C HIS A 300 18.05 -34.12 -23.89
N ASP A 301 17.27 -33.28 -23.24
CA ASP A 301 16.42 -33.67 -22.10
C ASP A 301 17.19 -34.40 -20.99
N GLN A 302 18.28 -33.77 -20.56
CA GLN A 302 19.18 -34.30 -19.54
C GLN A 302 19.27 -33.34 -18.33
N LEU A 303 19.59 -33.90 -17.18
CA LEU A 303 19.82 -33.19 -15.93
C LEU A 303 21.23 -33.46 -15.44
N ILE A 304 21.83 -32.47 -14.78
CA ILE A 304 23.13 -32.58 -14.13
C ILE A 304 22.96 -32.39 -12.64
N GLN A 305 23.57 -33.29 -11.88
CA GLN A 305 23.81 -33.11 -10.45
C GLN A 305 25.32 -33.19 -10.18
N VAL A 306 25.84 -32.17 -9.50
CA VAL A 306 27.23 -32.14 -9.03
C VAL A 306 27.25 -32.30 -7.53
N THR A 307 27.95 -33.32 -7.03
CA THR A 307 28.23 -33.56 -5.62
C THR A 307 29.70 -33.37 -5.31
N ALA A 308 30.14 -33.50 -4.07
CA ALA A 308 31.57 -33.40 -3.70
C ALA A 308 32.43 -34.48 -4.39
N ASN A 309 31.87 -35.61 -4.77
CA ASN A 309 32.63 -36.75 -5.30
C ASN A 309 32.37 -37.06 -6.78
N SER A 310 31.26 -36.58 -7.33
CA SER A 310 30.85 -36.99 -8.69
C SER A 310 29.99 -35.94 -9.39
N VAL A 311 30.00 -36.06 -10.74
CA VAL A 311 29.00 -35.38 -11.58
C VAL A 311 28.13 -36.47 -12.19
N ARG A 312 26.82 -36.36 -12.05
CA ARG A 312 25.83 -37.31 -12.56
C ARG A 312 25.07 -36.68 -13.72
N LEU A 313 24.96 -37.40 -14.81
CA LEU A 313 24.12 -37.05 -15.97
C LEU A 313 22.89 -37.96 -15.97
N VAL A 314 21.72 -37.39 -15.88
CA VAL A 314 20.47 -38.14 -15.71
C VAL A 314 19.49 -37.75 -16.81
N SER A 315 18.72 -38.72 -17.32
CA SER A 315 17.62 -38.41 -18.25
C SER A 315 16.49 -37.72 -17.55
N SER A 316 15.99 -36.59 -18.08
CA SER A 316 14.87 -35.89 -17.50
C SER A 316 13.49 -36.55 -17.76
N THR A 317 13.47 -37.54 -18.70
CA THR A 317 12.26 -38.26 -19.08
C THR A 317 12.13 -39.62 -18.43
N SER A 318 13.24 -40.37 -18.27
CA SER A 318 13.24 -41.71 -17.63
C SER A 318 13.75 -41.69 -16.19
N TRP A 319 14.35 -40.61 -15.72
CA TRP A 319 14.99 -40.44 -14.42
C TRP A 319 16.16 -41.34 -14.15
N GLU A 320 16.64 -42.08 -15.17
CA GLU A 320 17.76 -43.00 -15.08
C GLU A 320 19.11 -42.29 -15.21
N LEU A 321 20.11 -42.78 -14.48
CA LEU A 321 21.50 -42.36 -14.63
C LEU A 321 22.05 -42.74 -16.00
N LEU A 322 22.47 -41.78 -16.80
CA LEU A 322 23.03 -42.00 -18.14
C LEU A 322 24.55 -42.18 -18.09
N ASP A 323 25.26 -41.34 -17.35
CA ASP A 323 26.71 -41.36 -17.20
C ASP A 323 27.12 -40.68 -15.86
N GLN A 324 28.31 -40.99 -15.42
CA GLN A 324 28.88 -40.47 -14.20
C GLN A 324 30.39 -40.19 -14.35
N TRP A 325 30.79 -38.98 -14.04
CA TRP A 325 32.20 -38.65 -13.86
C TRP A 325 32.51 -38.65 -12.35
N ASN A 326 33.70 -39.16 -11.98
CA ASN A 326 34.14 -39.20 -10.59
C ASN A 326 35.41 -38.39 -10.40
N ALA A 327 35.49 -37.67 -9.27
CA ALA A 327 36.71 -36.97 -8.89
C ALA A 327 37.83 -37.97 -8.62
N SER A 328 39.06 -37.58 -8.91
CA SER A 328 40.25 -38.42 -8.64
C SER A 328 40.39 -38.70 -7.14
N SER A 329 40.85 -39.87 -6.76
CA SER A 329 41.03 -40.24 -5.36
C SER A 329 41.89 -39.23 -4.57
N GLY A 330 41.35 -38.72 -3.47
CA GLY A 330 41.97 -37.70 -2.61
C GLY A 330 41.58 -36.24 -2.94
N PHE A 331 40.77 -36.01 -3.97
CA PHE A 331 40.24 -34.71 -4.30
C PHE A 331 38.70 -34.70 -4.21
N SER A 332 38.14 -33.59 -3.80
CA SER A 332 36.71 -33.37 -3.79
C SER A 332 36.37 -32.08 -4.57
N VAL A 333 35.20 -32.07 -5.21
CA VAL A 333 34.68 -30.88 -5.87
C VAL A 333 34.28 -29.88 -4.79
N ASN A 334 34.85 -28.68 -4.85
CA ASN A 334 34.55 -27.60 -3.90
C ASN A 334 33.64 -26.52 -4.49
N VAL A 335 33.81 -26.23 -5.79
CA VAL A 335 33.02 -25.24 -6.51
C VAL A 335 32.67 -25.83 -7.89
N ALA A 336 31.46 -25.63 -8.31
CA ALA A 336 30.97 -26.09 -9.58
C ALA A 336 30.06 -25.06 -10.27
N THR A 337 30.11 -25.01 -11.58
CA THR A 337 29.17 -24.27 -12.40
C THR A 337 28.92 -25.04 -13.70
N ALA A 338 27.76 -24.87 -14.28
CA ALA A 338 27.41 -25.52 -15.54
C ALA A 338 26.45 -24.65 -16.36
N ASN A 339 26.45 -24.91 -17.68
CA ASN A 339 25.39 -24.46 -18.57
C ASN A 339 24.80 -25.67 -19.32
N ALA A 340 23.97 -25.43 -20.31
CA ALA A 340 23.28 -26.52 -20.98
C ALA A 340 24.20 -27.56 -21.68
N SER A 341 25.47 -27.22 -21.99
CA SER A 341 26.41 -28.10 -22.72
C SER A 341 27.79 -28.25 -22.07
N GLN A 342 28.06 -27.52 -20.98
CA GLN A 342 29.40 -27.46 -20.40
C GLN A 342 29.33 -27.47 -18.87
N ILE A 343 30.35 -28.04 -18.21
CA ILE A 343 30.55 -28.07 -16.77
C ILE A 343 31.98 -27.63 -16.47
N LEU A 344 32.14 -26.76 -15.49
CA LEU A 344 33.43 -26.34 -14.98
C LEU A 344 33.47 -26.60 -13.47
N LEU A 345 34.48 -27.33 -13.04
CA LEU A 345 34.63 -27.78 -11.66
C LEU A 345 35.97 -27.28 -11.09
N ALA A 346 35.96 -26.86 -9.85
CA ALA A 346 37.19 -26.71 -9.05
C ALA A 346 37.25 -27.85 -8.02
N THR A 347 38.32 -28.64 -8.11
CA THR A 347 38.65 -29.64 -7.09
C THR A 347 39.82 -29.13 -6.24
N GLY A 348 39.87 -29.50 -4.98
CA GLY A 348 40.89 -28.98 -4.06
C GLY A 348 42.31 -29.01 -4.62
N GLY A 349 43.21 -28.09 -4.13
CA GLY A 349 44.58 -27.93 -4.60
C GLY A 349 44.69 -27.10 -5.89
N GLY A 350 43.73 -26.29 -6.24
CA GLY A 350 43.72 -25.38 -7.41
C GLY A 350 43.50 -26.08 -8.74
N HIS A 351 43.01 -27.31 -8.75
CA HIS A 351 42.67 -28.01 -9.97
C HIS A 351 41.38 -27.52 -10.59
N LEU A 352 41.41 -27.16 -11.88
CA LEU A 352 40.26 -26.75 -12.68
C LEU A 352 40.00 -27.83 -13.76
N VAL A 353 38.80 -28.41 -13.77
CA VAL A 353 38.37 -29.47 -14.66
C VAL A 353 37.23 -28.96 -15.55
N TYR A 354 37.39 -29.12 -16.86
CA TYR A 354 36.38 -28.78 -17.85
C TYR A 354 35.81 -30.06 -18.50
N ILE A 355 34.46 -30.16 -18.43
CA ILE A 355 33.72 -31.32 -18.96
C ILE A 355 32.68 -30.81 -19.96
N GLU A 356 32.62 -31.48 -21.11
CA GLU A 356 31.57 -31.28 -22.11
C GLU A 356 30.47 -32.33 -21.98
N ILE A 357 29.24 -31.87 -22.13
CA ILE A 357 28.04 -32.70 -22.04
C ILE A 357 27.62 -33.10 -23.45
N GLY A 358 27.68 -34.38 -23.72
CA GLY A 358 27.15 -34.99 -24.94
C GLY A 358 25.79 -35.65 -24.74
N ASN A 359 25.26 -36.27 -25.75
CA ASN A 359 24.03 -37.04 -25.64
C ASN A 359 24.31 -38.36 -24.88
N GLY A 360 23.91 -38.39 -23.60
CA GLY A 360 24.10 -39.51 -22.68
C GLY A 360 25.53 -39.74 -22.23
N LYS A 361 26.45 -38.79 -22.42
CA LYS A 361 27.86 -38.92 -22.02
C LYS A 361 28.49 -37.65 -21.51
N LEU A 362 29.38 -37.78 -20.52
CA LEU A 362 30.26 -36.75 -20.00
C LEU A 362 31.68 -36.96 -20.51
N VAL A 363 32.28 -35.96 -21.13
CA VAL A 363 33.62 -36.01 -21.68
C VAL A 363 34.49 -34.97 -21.00
N GLN A 364 35.48 -35.41 -20.19
CA GLN A 364 36.49 -34.51 -19.63
C GLN A 364 37.41 -34.02 -20.76
N ALA A 365 37.21 -32.78 -21.20
CA ALA A 365 37.92 -32.21 -22.33
C ALA A 365 39.28 -31.62 -21.94
N LYS A 366 39.37 -31.03 -20.77
CA LYS A 366 40.61 -30.37 -20.29
C LYS A 366 40.70 -30.39 -18.75
N HIS A 367 41.96 -30.40 -18.24
CA HIS A 367 42.31 -30.25 -16.86
C HIS A 367 43.57 -29.42 -16.74
N ILE A 368 43.54 -28.43 -15.88
CA ILE A 368 44.71 -27.59 -15.57
C ILE A 368 44.84 -27.45 -14.05
N GLN A 369 46.08 -27.15 -13.60
CA GLN A 369 46.34 -26.84 -12.21
C GLN A 369 46.71 -25.37 -12.11
N MET A 370 46.02 -24.68 -11.21
CA MET A 370 46.24 -23.26 -10.91
C MET A 370 47.29 -23.14 -9.80
N GLU A 371 47.86 -21.93 -9.66
CA GLU A 371 48.84 -21.61 -8.64
C GLU A 371 48.23 -21.55 -7.21
N TYR A 372 46.95 -21.22 -7.12
CA TYR A 372 46.22 -21.01 -5.91
C TYR A 372 44.84 -21.67 -5.95
N GLU A 373 44.22 -21.76 -4.79
CA GLU A 373 42.84 -22.28 -4.64
C GLU A 373 41.82 -21.41 -5.36
N ILE A 374 40.78 -22.05 -5.91
CA ILE A 374 39.70 -21.38 -6.63
C ILE A 374 38.54 -21.11 -5.68
N SER A 375 38.02 -19.88 -5.70
CA SER A 375 36.93 -19.45 -4.80
C SER A 375 35.55 -19.48 -5.43
N CYS A 376 35.44 -19.11 -6.70
CA CYS A 376 34.18 -19.06 -7.46
C CYS A 376 34.41 -19.22 -8.96
N LEU A 377 33.37 -19.67 -9.66
CA LEU A 377 33.38 -19.97 -11.07
C LEU A 377 32.11 -19.50 -11.76
N ASP A 378 32.21 -19.09 -13.05
CA ASP A 378 31.04 -18.89 -13.90
C ASP A 378 31.37 -19.15 -15.37
N ILE A 379 30.43 -19.78 -16.06
CA ILE A 379 30.46 -20.08 -17.50
C ILE A 379 29.16 -19.72 -18.20
N ASN A 380 28.50 -18.67 -17.76
CA ASN A 380 27.25 -18.22 -18.38
C ASN A 380 27.50 -17.81 -19.84
N PRO A 381 26.69 -18.31 -20.83
CA PRO A 381 26.86 -17.99 -22.23
C PRO A 381 26.64 -16.50 -22.54
N MET A 382 27.63 -15.87 -23.19
CA MET A 382 27.60 -14.45 -23.55
C MET A 382 27.47 -14.20 -25.05
N GLY A 383 27.53 -15.28 -25.84
CA GLY A 383 27.47 -15.26 -27.31
C GLY A 383 26.03 -15.29 -27.86
N GLU A 384 25.93 -15.58 -29.17
CA GLU A 384 24.65 -15.84 -29.84
C GLU A 384 24.10 -17.23 -29.51
N ASN A 385 24.98 -18.17 -29.19
CA ASN A 385 24.60 -19.49 -28.74
C ASN A 385 24.34 -19.45 -27.23
N SER A 386 23.08 -19.60 -26.83
CA SER A 386 22.64 -19.61 -25.42
C SER A 386 23.01 -20.88 -24.64
N HIS A 387 23.55 -21.93 -25.33
CA HIS A 387 23.87 -23.21 -24.73
C HIS A 387 25.35 -23.43 -24.53
N TYR A 388 26.20 -22.56 -25.08
CA TYR A 388 27.64 -22.73 -25.08
C TYR A 388 28.37 -21.40 -24.76
N SER A 389 29.27 -21.43 -23.80
CA SER A 389 30.14 -20.31 -23.47
C SER A 389 31.54 -20.50 -24.05
N SER A 390 32.05 -19.46 -24.70
CA SER A 390 33.45 -19.38 -25.14
C SER A 390 34.43 -18.90 -24.09
N LEU A 391 33.91 -18.40 -22.95
CA LEU A 391 34.67 -17.83 -21.87
C LEU A 391 34.30 -18.47 -20.53
N ALA A 392 35.27 -18.53 -19.62
CA ALA A 392 35.06 -18.92 -18.23
C ALA A 392 35.66 -17.84 -17.30
N ALA A 393 34.93 -17.46 -16.29
CA ALA A 393 35.42 -16.58 -15.24
C ALA A 393 35.78 -17.40 -14.00
N VAL A 394 36.95 -17.14 -13.42
CA VAL A 394 37.51 -17.85 -12.28
C VAL A 394 38.00 -16.84 -11.24
N GLY A 395 37.43 -16.90 -10.03
CA GLY A 395 37.89 -16.12 -8.88
C GLY A 395 38.92 -16.90 -8.06
N MET A 396 39.99 -16.25 -7.62
CA MET A 396 41.11 -16.87 -6.91
C MET A 396 41.19 -16.43 -5.45
N TRP A 397 41.52 -17.36 -4.55
CA TRP A 397 41.58 -17.09 -3.11
C TRP A 397 42.72 -16.18 -2.72
N THR A 398 43.96 -16.62 -2.99
CA THR A 398 45.17 -16.07 -2.34
C THR A 398 45.58 -14.71 -2.93
N ASP A 399 45.51 -14.55 -4.23
CA ASP A 399 45.91 -13.31 -4.91
C ASP A 399 44.71 -12.34 -5.17
N ILE A 400 43.56 -12.70 -4.69
CA ILE A 400 42.33 -11.89 -4.79
C ILE A 400 42.17 -11.35 -6.21
N SER A 401 42.21 -12.24 -7.20
CA SER A 401 42.13 -11.93 -8.62
C SER A 401 40.96 -12.61 -9.28
N VAL A 402 40.51 -12.03 -10.38
CA VAL A 402 39.62 -12.71 -11.34
C VAL A 402 40.38 -12.97 -12.62
N ARG A 403 40.14 -14.12 -13.19
CA ARG A 403 40.81 -14.58 -14.43
C ARG A 403 39.76 -15.01 -15.43
N ILE A 404 39.99 -14.65 -16.70
CA ILE A 404 39.18 -15.07 -17.84
C ILE A 404 39.93 -16.08 -18.64
N PHE A 405 39.32 -17.26 -18.87
CA PHE A 405 39.84 -18.33 -19.68
C PHE A 405 39.03 -18.52 -20.94
N SER A 406 39.68 -18.94 -22.01
CA SER A 406 38.99 -19.41 -23.21
C SER A 406 38.49 -20.85 -23.03
N LEU A 407 37.35 -21.17 -23.59
CA LEU A 407 36.82 -22.52 -23.64
C LEU A 407 36.78 -22.97 -25.10
N PRO A 408 37.13 -24.23 -25.43
CA PRO A 408 37.43 -25.34 -24.51
C PRO A 408 38.92 -25.46 -24.10
N SER A 409 39.81 -24.61 -24.61
CA SER A 409 41.25 -24.73 -24.43
C SER A 409 41.78 -24.48 -23.03
N LEU A 410 41.00 -23.80 -22.17
CA LEU A 410 41.40 -23.29 -20.85
C LEU A 410 42.71 -22.46 -20.87
N GLU A 411 42.85 -21.63 -21.90
CA GLU A 411 43.98 -20.69 -21.97
C GLU A 411 43.63 -19.39 -21.26
N LEU A 412 44.56 -18.90 -20.43
CA LEU A 412 44.38 -17.65 -19.72
C LEU A 412 44.42 -16.48 -20.70
N LEU A 413 43.32 -15.74 -20.78
CA LEU A 413 43.20 -14.54 -21.62
C LEU A 413 43.51 -13.26 -20.85
N THR A 414 42.92 -13.09 -19.66
CA THR A 414 43.06 -11.90 -18.86
C THR A 414 43.14 -12.25 -17.38
N LYS A 415 43.96 -11.51 -16.64
CA LYS A 415 44.06 -11.57 -15.16
C LYS A 415 43.92 -10.15 -14.62
N GLU A 416 42.96 -9.94 -13.72
CA GLU A 416 42.75 -8.68 -13.03
C GLU A 416 42.85 -8.88 -11.51
N ASN A 417 43.68 -8.07 -10.84
CA ASN A 417 43.79 -8.03 -9.41
C ASN A 417 42.70 -7.11 -8.85
N LEU A 418 41.82 -7.65 -8.03
CA LEU A 418 40.68 -6.89 -7.48
C LEU A 418 41.14 -5.95 -6.37
N GLY A 419 42.17 -6.35 -5.61
CA GLY A 419 42.61 -5.64 -4.39
C GLY A 419 41.56 -5.81 -3.30
N GLY A 420 42.00 -5.71 -2.06
CA GLY A 420 41.13 -5.93 -0.91
C GLY A 420 41.75 -6.97 0.05
N GLU A 421 41.07 -7.19 1.15
CA GLU A 421 41.54 -8.11 2.21
C GLU A 421 40.76 -9.44 2.20
N ILE A 422 39.66 -9.52 1.48
CA ILE A 422 38.73 -10.66 1.48
C ILE A 422 38.50 -11.18 0.05
N ILE A 423 38.48 -12.50 -0.05
CA ILE A 423 38.34 -13.26 -1.31
C ILE A 423 37.12 -12.92 -2.15
N PRO A 424 37.18 -13.10 -3.48
CA PRO A 424 36.00 -13.12 -4.33
C PRO A 424 35.05 -14.25 -3.90
N ARG A 425 33.81 -13.89 -3.62
CA ARG A 425 32.77 -14.85 -3.23
C ARG A 425 31.92 -15.31 -4.40
N SER A 426 31.75 -14.44 -5.38
CA SER A 426 30.97 -14.75 -6.58
C SER A 426 31.50 -13.98 -7.77
N VAL A 427 31.47 -14.61 -8.92
CA VAL A 427 31.71 -14.00 -10.22
C VAL A 427 30.53 -14.32 -11.12
N LEU A 428 30.14 -13.39 -11.98
CA LEU A 428 29.01 -13.54 -12.88
C LEU A 428 29.32 -12.91 -14.23
N LEU A 429 29.24 -13.72 -15.29
CA LEU A 429 29.22 -13.28 -16.67
C LEU A 429 27.77 -12.91 -17.05
N CYS A 430 27.51 -11.66 -17.40
CA CYS A 430 26.15 -11.20 -17.70
C CYS A 430 26.13 -10.21 -18.86
N LYS A 431 24.94 -10.03 -19.43
CA LYS A 431 24.71 -9.12 -20.55
C LYS A 431 23.52 -8.21 -20.25
N PHE A 432 23.77 -6.90 -20.27
CA PHE A 432 22.74 -5.89 -20.12
C PHE A 432 22.68 -5.03 -21.38
N GLU A 433 21.51 -4.82 -21.93
CA GLU A 433 21.28 -3.99 -23.14
C GLU A 433 22.23 -4.32 -24.32
N GLY A 434 22.59 -5.57 -24.47
CA GLY A 434 23.49 -6.01 -25.54
C GLY A 434 24.99 -5.89 -25.23
N VAL A 435 25.37 -5.30 -24.10
CA VAL A 435 26.75 -5.12 -23.64
C VAL A 435 27.09 -6.20 -22.62
N SER A 436 28.31 -6.80 -22.77
CA SER A 436 28.78 -7.89 -21.90
C SER A 436 29.58 -7.35 -20.72
N TYR A 437 29.31 -7.87 -19.52
CA TYR A 437 29.95 -7.50 -18.28
C TYR A 437 30.44 -8.70 -17.49
N LEU A 438 31.47 -8.47 -16.66
CA LEU A 438 31.88 -9.35 -15.58
C LEU A 438 31.61 -8.65 -14.26
N LEU A 439 30.81 -9.24 -13.41
CA LEU A 439 30.57 -8.79 -12.04
C LEU A 439 31.38 -9.65 -11.08
N CYS A 440 32.06 -9.03 -10.09
CA CYS A 440 32.83 -9.73 -9.07
C CYS A 440 32.42 -9.20 -7.69
N ALA A 441 31.83 -10.05 -6.87
CA ALA A 441 31.50 -9.73 -5.48
C ALA A 441 32.58 -10.25 -4.52
N LEU A 442 33.09 -9.38 -3.66
CA LEU A 442 34.03 -9.72 -2.60
C LEU A 442 33.31 -9.99 -1.28
N GLY A 443 33.91 -10.75 -0.39
CA GLY A 443 33.35 -11.02 0.93
C GLY A 443 33.27 -9.82 1.87
N ASP A 444 33.88 -8.69 1.53
CA ASP A 444 33.84 -7.42 2.25
C ASP A 444 32.68 -6.48 1.80
N GLY A 445 31.77 -6.98 0.96
CA GLY A 445 30.64 -6.23 0.45
C GLY A 445 30.91 -5.35 -0.78
N HIS A 446 32.13 -5.38 -1.33
CA HIS A 446 32.44 -4.66 -2.55
C HIS A 446 32.02 -5.46 -3.80
N LEU A 447 31.42 -4.77 -4.74
CA LEU A 447 31.10 -5.29 -6.07
C LEU A 447 31.91 -4.54 -7.13
N PHE A 448 32.63 -5.27 -7.95
CA PHE A 448 33.33 -4.73 -9.12
C PHE A 448 32.57 -5.08 -10.39
N ASN A 449 32.47 -4.11 -11.28
CA ASN A 449 31.91 -4.27 -12.62
C ASN A 449 33.02 -3.99 -13.65
N PHE A 450 33.18 -4.88 -14.60
CA PHE A 450 34.10 -4.75 -15.71
C PHE A 450 33.32 -4.89 -17.02
N LEU A 451 33.64 -4.01 -17.98
CA LEU A 451 33.20 -4.22 -19.35
C LEU A 451 34.02 -5.38 -19.95
N LEU A 452 33.33 -6.38 -20.47
CA LEU A 452 33.94 -7.59 -21.03
C LEU A 452 33.90 -7.59 -22.57
N ASN A 453 35.05 -7.69 -23.22
CA ASN A 453 35.12 -7.97 -24.63
C ASN A 453 34.97 -9.51 -24.86
N LYS A 454 33.79 -9.95 -25.29
CA LYS A 454 33.50 -11.39 -25.50
C LYS A 454 34.38 -12.10 -26.49
N SER A 455 35.07 -11.38 -27.39
CA SER A 455 35.96 -11.98 -28.42
C SER A 455 37.40 -12.14 -27.95
N SER A 456 37.93 -11.18 -27.19
CA SER A 456 39.30 -11.22 -26.69
C SER A 456 39.40 -11.63 -25.19
N GLY A 457 38.30 -11.65 -24.47
CA GLY A 457 38.29 -11.85 -23.02
C GLY A 457 38.90 -10.71 -22.23
N GLU A 458 39.14 -9.55 -22.84
CA GLU A 458 39.72 -8.38 -22.21
C GLU A 458 38.71 -7.69 -21.31
N LEU A 459 39.16 -7.29 -20.09
CA LEU A 459 38.39 -6.55 -19.12
C LEU A 459 38.81 -5.08 -19.15
N SER A 460 37.83 -4.19 -19.20
CA SER A 460 38.04 -2.74 -19.22
C SER A 460 36.99 -2.02 -18.36
N ASP A 461 37.12 -0.70 -18.23
CA ASP A 461 36.17 0.18 -17.52
C ASP A 461 35.80 -0.32 -16.13
N ARG A 462 36.83 -0.62 -15.32
CA ARG A 462 36.66 -1.08 -13.95
C ARG A 462 35.90 -0.04 -13.13
N LYS A 463 34.69 -0.37 -12.69
CA LYS A 463 33.88 0.45 -11.79
C LYS A 463 33.71 -0.28 -10.45
N LYS A 464 33.89 0.45 -9.37
CA LYS A 464 33.54 0.01 -8.02
C LYS A 464 32.12 0.53 -7.77
N LEU A 465 31.16 -0.36 -7.70
CA LEU A 465 29.78 0.00 -7.43
C LEU A 465 29.57 0.06 -5.91
N SER A 466 29.32 1.27 -5.41
CA SER A 466 28.97 1.50 -4.00
C SER A 466 27.47 1.41 -3.73
N ASN A 467 26.62 1.42 -4.79
CA ASN A 467 25.17 1.48 -4.68
C ASN A 467 24.46 0.27 -5.32
N SER A 468 25.17 -0.81 -5.61
CA SER A 468 24.54 -2.03 -6.13
C SER A 468 24.43 -3.05 -5.01
N LEU A 469 23.21 -3.53 -4.78
CA LEU A 469 22.89 -4.45 -3.71
C LEU A 469 22.93 -5.88 -4.24
N ALA A 470 23.93 -6.66 -3.83
CA ALA A 470 23.88 -8.11 -3.89
C ALA A 470 23.75 -8.61 -2.44
N ILE A 471 22.59 -9.05 -2.06
CA ILE A 471 22.36 -9.61 -0.72
C ILE A 471 22.39 -11.13 -0.85
N ALA A 472 23.43 -11.74 -0.28
CA ALA A 472 23.43 -13.16 0.07
C ALA A 472 23.26 -13.27 1.59
N LYS A 473 22.08 -13.64 2.03
CA LYS A 473 21.78 -14.01 3.42
C LYS A 473 21.78 -15.54 3.49
N GLU A 474 22.10 -16.12 4.64
CA GLU A 474 21.95 -17.58 4.82
C GLU A 474 20.52 -17.98 4.39
N GLY A 475 20.39 -18.52 3.15
CA GLY A 475 19.13 -18.97 2.57
C GLY A 475 18.47 -18.08 1.52
N GLU A 476 18.96 -16.85 1.27
CA GLU A 476 18.41 -15.97 0.23
C GLU A 476 19.51 -15.29 -0.60
N LEU A 477 19.34 -15.25 -1.92
CA LEU A 477 20.12 -14.44 -2.85
C LEU A 477 19.19 -13.42 -3.51
N SER A 478 19.36 -12.15 -3.18
CA SER A 478 18.71 -11.05 -3.88
C SER A 478 19.76 -10.27 -4.64
N ILE A 479 19.69 -10.26 -5.96
CA ILE A 479 20.48 -9.37 -6.81
C ILE A 479 19.54 -8.31 -7.34
N GLY A 480 19.77 -7.05 -6.97
CA GLY A 480 19.01 -5.92 -7.47
C GLY A 480 19.93 -4.80 -7.94
N THR A 481 19.81 -4.39 -9.18
CA THR A 481 19.99 -2.98 -9.48
C THR A 481 18.75 -2.30 -8.92
N ILE A 482 18.97 -1.34 -8.03
CA ILE A 482 17.91 -0.43 -7.64
C ILE A 482 17.71 0.46 -8.87
N ASP A 483 16.89 0.01 -9.79
CA ASP A 483 16.52 0.78 -10.95
C ASP A 483 15.00 0.86 -11.01
N ASP A 484 14.51 2.08 -11.16
CA ASP A 484 13.28 2.62 -11.75
C ASP A 484 11.94 1.94 -11.46
N ILE A 485 11.88 0.84 -10.77
CA ILE A 485 10.63 0.20 -10.37
C ILE A 485 10.55 0.11 -8.85
N GLN A 486 10.53 1.26 -8.19
CA GLN A 486 9.98 1.35 -6.85
C GLN A 486 8.47 1.12 -6.95
N LYS A 487 8.06 -0.13 -7.03
CA LYS A 487 6.65 -0.47 -6.91
C LYS A 487 6.31 -0.53 -5.44
N LEU A 488 5.34 0.26 -5.03
CA LEU A 488 4.67 0.06 -3.76
C LEU A 488 4.06 -1.34 -3.76
N HIS A 489 4.47 -2.15 -2.82
CA HIS A 489 3.86 -3.45 -2.58
C HIS A 489 2.70 -3.29 -1.61
N ILE A 490 1.52 -3.76 -2.01
CA ILE A 490 0.30 -3.65 -1.22
C ILE A 490 -0.20 -5.06 -0.90
N ARG A 491 -0.19 -5.42 0.38
CA ARG A 491 -0.85 -6.63 0.89
C ARG A 491 -2.22 -6.24 1.44
N THR A 492 -3.26 -6.95 1.01
CA THR A 492 -4.63 -6.73 1.45
C THR A 492 -5.04 -7.77 2.48
N ILE A 493 -5.54 -7.31 3.62
CA ILE A 493 -6.14 -8.13 4.67
C ILE A 493 -7.64 -7.78 4.73
N PRO A 494 -8.53 -8.58 4.16
CA PRO A 494 -9.96 -8.31 4.20
C PRO A 494 -10.49 -8.50 5.62
N LEU A 495 -11.21 -7.50 6.14
CA LEU A 495 -11.84 -7.57 7.46
C LEU A 495 -13.33 -7.92 7.41
N GLY A 496 -14.01 -7.57 6.31
CA GLY A 496 -15.46 -7.67 6.20
C GLY A 496 -16.22 -6.68 7.08
N GLU A 497 -15.52 -5.69 7.64
CA GLU A 497 -16.03 -4.63 8.50
C GLU A 497 -15.18 -3.37 8.37
N HIS A 498 -15.72 -2.23 8.75
CA HIS A 498 -15.06 -0.94 8.63
C HIS A 498 -14.16 -0.66 9.83
N ALA A 499 -12.84 -0.77 9.65
CA ALA A 499 -11.86 -0.33 10.64
C ALA A 499 -11.74 1.20 10.62
N ARG A 500 -11.85 1.85 11.77
CA ARG A 500 -11.86 3.31 11.92
C ARG A 500 -10.62 3.87 12.61
N ARG A 501 -10.01 3.10 13.50
CA ARG A 501 -8.80 3.46 14.24
C ARG A 501 -7.92 2.25 14.38
N ILE A 502 -6.62 2.47 14.36
CA ILE A 502 -5.61 1.43 14.48
C ILE A 502 -4.46 1.87 15.37
N CYS A 503 -3.95 0.95 16.17
CA CYS A 503 -2.75 1.12 16.95
C CYS A 503 -1.96 -0.19 17.02
N HIS A 504 -0.65 -0.13 16.89
CA HIS A 504 0.25 -1.27 17.10
C HIS A 504 0.88 -1.21 18.48
N GLN A 505 1.05 -2.38 19.09
CA GLN A 505 1.79 -2.55 20.34
C GLN A 505 2.90 -3.58 20.14
N GLU A 506 4.13 -3.13 20.19
CA GLU A 506 5.30 -3.96 19.89
C GLU A 506 5.50 -5.07 20.94
N GLN A 507 5.24 -4.79 22.21
CA GLN A 507 5.46 -5.72 23.33
C GLN A 507 4.58 -6.96 23.24
N SER A 508 3.32 -6.78 22.87
CA SER A 508 2.36 -7.88 22.69
C SER A 508 2.33 -8.45 21.27
N ARG A 509 3.04 -7.80 20.32
CA ARG A 509 3.04 -8.14 18.90
C ARG A 509 1.63 -8.18 18.31
N THR A 510 0.84 -7.15 18.59
CA THR A 510 -0.56 -7.07 18.18
C THR A 510 -0.90 -5.71 17.59
N PHE A 511 -1.95 -5.73 16.75
CA PHE A 511 -2.71 -4.53 16.39
C PHE A 511 -4.03 -4.51 17.14
N ALA A 512 -4.43 -3.36 17.64
CA ALA A 512 -5.79 -3.14 18.09
C ALA A 512 -6.49 -2.15 17.15
N ILE A 513 -7.71 -2.49 16.76
CA ILE A 513 -8.55 -1.66 15.89
C ILE A 513 -9.90 -1.38 16.54
N CYS A 514 -10.43 -0.19 16.29
CA CYS A 514 -11.84 0.11 16.53
C CYS A 514 -12.59 -0.09 15.22
N SER A 515 -13.56 -0.99 15.19
CA SER A 515 -14.28 -1.36 13.98
C SER A 515 -15.79 -1.23 14.12
N LEU A 516 -16.45 -1.08 12.98
CA LEU A 516 -17.89 -0.99 12.81
C LEU A 516 -18.34 -2.10 11.85
N LYS A 517 -19.32 -2.87 12.26
CA LYS A 517 -19.96 -3.89 11.43
C LYS A 517 -21.46 -3.61 11.31
N ASN A 518 -21.93 -3.50 10.08
CA ASN A 518 -23.35 -3.40 9.81
C ASN A 518 -23.95 -4.81 9.81
N CYS A 519 -24.86 -5.08 10.73
CA CYS A 519 -25.63 -6.32 10.79
C CYS A 519 -27.02 -6.06 10.26
N GLN A 520 -27.36 -6.67 9.12
CA GLN A 520 -28.72 -6.67 8.59
C GLN A 520 -29.52 -7.78 9.29
N THR A 521 -30.46 -7.41 10.13
CA THR A 521 -31.54 -8.29 10.55
C THR A 521 -32.75 -8.09 9.62
N ILE A 522 -33.70 -9.03 9.62
CA ILE A 522 -34.88 -9.01 8.73
C ILE A 522 -35.73 -7.73 8.89
N THR A 523 -35.55 -6.99 9.98
CA THR A 523 -36.37 -5.85 10.36
C THR A 523 -35.61 -4.54 10.56
N GLU A 524 -34.31 -4.56 10.86
CA GLU A 524 -33.51 -3.37 11.18
C GLU A 524 -32.04 -3.54 10.79
N GLU A 525 -31.43 -2.49 10.25
CA GLU A 525 -29.96 -2.36 10.19
C GLU A 525 -29.47 -1.88 11.57
N THR A 526 -28.68 -2.70 12.23
CA THR A 526 -28.02 -2.34 13.48
C THR A 526 -26.50 -2.24 13.26
N GLU A 527 -25.94 -1.13 13.69
CA GLU A 527 -24.51 -0.92 13.74
C GLU A 527 -23.96 -1.51 15.05
N MET A 528 -22.97 -2.40 14.91
CA MET A 528 -22.24 -2.96 16.04
C MET A 528 -20.80 -2.48 16.00
N HIS A 529 -20.33 -1.98 17.14
CA HIS A 529 -18.97 -1.46 17.27
C HIS A 529 -18.13 -2.38 18.15
N PHE A 530 -16.87 -2.56 17.76
CA PHE A 530 -15.94 -3.46 18.44
C PHE A 530 -14.58 -2.83 18.66
N VAL A 531 -13.88 -3.30 19.68
CA VAL A 531 -12.42 -3.23 19.78
C VAL A 531 -11.89 -4.63 19.47
N ARG A 532 -11.12 -4.76 18.40
CA ARG A 532 -10.59 -6.03 17.93
C ARG A 532 -9.08 -6.06 18.10
N LEU A 533 -8.58 -7.21 18.51
CA LEU A 533 -7.15 -7.49 18.60
C LEU A 533 -6.75 -8.44 17.48
N LEU A 534 -5.69 -8.10 16.74
CA LEU A 534 -5.13 -8.93 15.67
C LEU A 534 -3.67 -9.25 15.99
N ASP A 535 -3.23 -10.43 15.58
CA ASP A 535 -1.82 -10.79 15.56
C ASP A 535 -1.06 -9.96 14.49
N ASP A 536 0.16 -9.51 14.79
CA ASP A 536 0.90 -8.61 13.89
C ASP A 536 1.59 -9.32 12.71
N GLN A 537 1.58 -10.64 12.67
CA GLN A 537 2.12 -11.45 11.57
C GLN A 537 1.03 -12.09 10.71
N THR A 538 0.09 -12.79 11.34
CA THR A 538 -0.99 -13.47 10.64
C THR A 538 -2.14 -12.54 10.29
N PHE A 539 -2.32 -11.44 11.02
CA PHE A 539 -3.45 -10.53 10.93
C PHE A 539 -4.81 -11.17 11.21
N GLU A 540 -4.80 -12.29 11.90
CA GLU A 540 -6.02 -12.95 12.36
C GLU A 540 -6.58 -12.27 13.61
N PHE A 541 -7.90 -12.29 13.76
CA PHE A 541 -8.57 -11.82 14.96
C PHE A 541 -8.33 -12.80 16.12
N ILE A 542 -7.64 -12.35 17.16
CA ILE A 542 -7.33 -13.17 18.36
C ILE A 542 -8.25 -12.85 19.55
N SER A 543 -8.76 -11.62 19.63
CA SER A 543 -9.68 -11.22 20.70
C SER A 543 -10.63 -10.11 20.24
N THR A 544 -11.81 -10.06 20.84
CA THR A 544 -12.84 -9.07 20.52
C THR A 544 -13.52 -8.58 21.78
N TYR A 545 -13.69 -7.26 21.89
CA TYR A 545 -14.52 -6.62 22.91
C TYR A 545 -15.65 -5.86 22.23
N ALA A 546 -16.89 -6.19 22.53
CA ALA A 546 -18.06 -5.49 22.01
C ALA A 546 -18.32 -4.23 22.82
N LEU A 547 -18.50 -3.09 22.14
CA LEU A 547 -18.93 -1.84 22.75
C LEU A 547 -20.44 -1.86 22.98
N ASP A 548 -20.92 -0.96 23.86
CA ASP A 548 -22.33 -0.83 24.17
C ASP A 548 -23.15 -0.38 22.96
N THR A 549 -24.47 -0.51 23.05
CA THR A 549 -25.39 0.03 22.02
C THR A 549 -25.21 1.53 21.89
N TYR A 550 -25.11 2.03 20.67
CA TYR A 550 -24.81 3.43 20.30
C TYR A 550 -23.42 3.93 20.73
N GLU A 551 -22.54 3.08 21.23
CA GLU A 551 -21.17 3.42 21.57
C GLU A 551 -20.22 3.12 20.42
N CYS A 552 -19.41 4.11 20.01
CA CYS A 552 -18.40 3.96 18.98
C CYS A 552 -17.00 4.32 19.50
N GLY A 553 -15.97 3.57 19.03
CA GLY A 553 -14.57 3.87 19.29
C GLY A 553 -14.10 5.05 18.43
N CYS A 554 -13.67 6.14 19.07
CA CYS A 554 -13.22 7.36 18.42
C CYS A 554 -11.70 7.48 18.37
N SER A 555 -11.00 6.88 19.34
CA SER A 555 -9.55 6.96 19.45
C SER A 555 -8.98 5.70 20.09
N ILE A 556 -7.76 5.34 19.74
CA ILE A 556 -7.03 4.24 20.34
C ILE A 556 -5.53 4.55 20.35
N ILE A 557 -4.87 4.27 21.46
CA ILE A 557 -3.42 4.35 21.58
C ILE A 557 -2.85 3.19 22.40
N SER A 558 -1.57 2.92 22.23
CA SER A 558 -0.77 2.11 23.16
C SER A 558 -0.06 3.07 24.12
N CYS A 559 -0.21 2.83 25.41
CA CYS A 559 0.28 3.73 26.46
C CYS A 559 0.94 2.93 27.59
N SER A 560 2.07 3.44 28.08
CA SER A 560 2.71 3.01 29.33
C SER A 560 2.63 4.15 30.36
N PHE A 561 2.43 3.81 31.62
CA PHE A 561 2.34 4.78 32.71
C PHE A 561 3.59 4.77 33.58
N SER A 562 3.97 5.92 34.15
CA SER A 562 5.24 6.09 34.90
C SER A 562 5.44 5.11 36.06
N ASP A 563 4.37 4.71 36.72
CA ASP A 563 4.41 3.87 37.93
C ASP A 563 3.96 2.42 37.63
N ASP A 564 3.97 2.01 36.38
CA ASP A 564 3.54 0.69 35.95
C ASP A 564 4.44 0.15 34.83
N ASN A 565 4.86 -1.10 34.94
CA ASN A 565 5.71 -1.75 33.96
C ASN A 565 4.93 -2.35 32.78
N ASN A 566 3.60 -2.34 32.86
CA ASN A 566 2.74 -2.89 31.83
C ASN A 566 2.47 -1.84 30.74
N VAL A 567 2.18 -2.32 29.54
CA VAL A 567 1.74 -1.52 28.42
C VAL A 567 0.27 -1.81 28.14
N TYR A 568 -0.51 -0.76 27.97
CA TYR A 568 -1.96 -0.84 27.84
C TYR A 568 -2.43 -0.31 26.48
N TYR A 569 -3.54 -0.83 25.99
CA TYR A 569 -4.35 -0.16 24.98
C TYR A 569 -5.39 0.73 25.68
N CYS A 570 -5.38 2.01 25.36
CA CYS A 570 -6.39 2.96 25.82
C CYS A 570 -7.32 3.29 24.66
N VAL A 571 -8.61 3.12 24.86
CA VAL A 571 -9.66 3.36 23.85
C VAL A 571 -10.59 4.44 24.36
N GLY A 572 -10.74 5.51 23.58
CA GLY A 572 -11.71 6.57 23.82
C GLY A 572 -12.98 6.35 23.01
N THR A 573 -14.13 6.44 23.65
CA THR A 573 -15.43 6.19 23.03
C THR A 573 -16.38 7.39 23.10
N ALA A 574 -17.44 7.31 22.33
CA ALA A 574 -18.56 8.23 22.37
C ALA A 574 -19.88 7.48 22.26
N TYR A 575 -20.89 7.89 23.02
CA TYR A 575 -22.26 7.44 22.84
C TYR A 575 -22.99 8.39 21.91
N VAL A 576 -23.35 7.90 20.72
CA VAL A 576 -24.06 8.66 19.69
C VAL A 576 -25.53 8.29 19.73
N LEU A 577 -26.28 9.01 20.57
CA LEU A 577 -27.71 8.77 20.74
C LEU A 577 -28.50 9.48 19.61
N PRO A 578 -29.54 8.85 19.05
CA PRO A 578 -30.31 9.43 17.93
C PRO A 578 -30.98 10.77 18.24
N GLU A 579 -31.25 11.08 19.52
CA GLU A 579 -31.93 12.29 19.96
C GLU A 579 -30.96 13.43 20.29
N GLU A 580 -29.65 13.19 20.27
CA GLU A 580 -28.62 14.18 20.62
C GLU A 580 -27.91 14.72 19.39
N ASN A 581 -27.72 16.03 19.30
CA ASN A 581 -26.96 16.68 18.23
C ASN A 581 -25.44 16.54 18.43
N GLU A 582 -25.01 16.39 19.70
CA GLU A 582 -23.62 16.26 20.11
C GLU A 582 -23.53 15.23 21.24
N PRO A 583 -22.56 14.30 21.21
CA PRO A 583 -22.39 13.31 22.27
C PRO A 583 -22.16 13.98 23.62
N THR A 584 -22.99 13.62 24.63
CA THR A 584 -22.88 14.10 26.00
C THR A 584 -22.19 13.11 26.92
N LYS A 585 -21.99 11.87 26.46
CA LYS A 585 -21.38 10.77 27.19
C LYS A 585 -20.34 10.05 26.34
N GLY A 586 -19.29 9.61 27.00
CA GLY A 586 -18.28 8.70 26.48
C GLY A 586 -17.59 7.96 27.61
N ARG A 587 -16.59 7.18 27.31
CA ARG A 587 -15.72 6.57 28.31
C ARG A 587 -14.31 6.31 27.76
N ILE A 588 -13.37 6.16 28.66
CA ILE A 588 -12.02 5.69 28.38
C ILE A 588 -11.89 4.28 28.94
N LEU A 589 -11.57 3.33 28.07
CA LEU A 589 -11.35 1.92 28.39
C LEU A 589 -9.86 1.63 28.37
N VAL A 590 -9.34 0.98 29.40
CA VAL A 590 -7.94 0.59 29.52
C VAL A 590 -7.85 -0.93 29.50
N PHE A 591 -7.22 -1.46 28.44
CA PHE A 591 -7.05 -2.90 28.25
C PHE A 591 -5.59 -3.30 28.41
N ILE A 592 -5.37 -4.48 28.98
CA ILE A 592 -4.10 -5.21 28.90
C ILE A 592 -4.26 -6.41 27.95
N VAL A 593 -3.19 -6.80 27.30
CA VAL A 593 -3.15 -8.03 26.51
C VAL A 593 -2.44 -9.10 27.32
N GLU A 594 -3.19 -10.12 27.76
CA GLU A 594 -2.68 -11.29 28.46
C GLU A 594 -3.16 -12.55 27.74
N ASP A 595 -2.24 -13.47 27.49
CA ASP A 595 -2.50 -14.74 26.77
C ASP A 595 -3.29 -14.55 25.45
N GLY A 596 -2.95 -13.50 24.68
CA GLY A 596 -3.62 -13.16 23.43
C GLY A 596 -5.05 -12.64 23.58
N LYS A 597 -5.46 -12.20 24.77
CA LYS A 597 -6.81 -11.67 25.02
C LYS A 597 -6.78 -10.24 25.53
N LEU A 598 -7.75 -9.46 25.08
CA LEU A 598 -8.05 -8.14 25.65
C LEU A 598 -8.76 -8.32 26.99
N GLN A 599 -8.15 -7.80 28.07
CA GLN A 599 -8.75 -7.75 29.38
C GLN A 599 -8.94 -6.30 29.78
N LEU A 600 -10.19 -5.92 30.10
CA LEU A 600 -10.51 -4.61 30.60
C LEU A 600 -10.04 -4.47 32.06
N ILE A 601 -9.11 -3.56 32.30
CA ILE A 601 -8.50 -3.33 33.62
C ILE A 601 -9.16 -2.13 34.33
N ALA A 602 -9.48 -1.08 33.59
CA ALA A 602 -10.10 0.13 34.11
C ALA A 602 -11.03 0.79 33.10
N GLU A 603 -12.02 1.47 33.63
CA GLU A 603 -12.99 2.24 32.87
C GLU A 603 -13.16 3.62 33.51
N LYS A 604 -13.25 4.66 32.68
CA LYS A 604 -13.52 6.02 33.15
C LYS A 604 -14.62 6.65 32.30
N GLU A 605 -15.77 6.92 32.92
CA GLU A 605 -16.83 7.68 32.27
C GLU A 605 -16.41 9.14 32.04
N THR A 606 -16.79 9.70 30.88
CA THR A 606 -16.53 11.09 30.48
C THR A 606 -17.82 11.80 30.12
N LYS A 607 -17.80 13.13 30.26
CA LYS A 607 -18.94 14.02 29.94
C LYS A 607 -18.81 14.51 28.48
N GLY A 608 -18.75 13.59 27.53
CA GLY A 608 -18.62 13.88 26.10
C GLY A 608 -17.83 12.81 25.40
N ALA A 609 -17.71 12.96 24.08
CA ALA A 609 -16.94 12.08 23.20
C ALA A 609 -15.43 12.25 23.40
N VAL A 610 -14.71 11.14 23.50
CA VAL A 610 -13.24 11.12 23.59
C VAL A 610 -12.66 11.07 22.17
N TYR A 611 -12.49 12.21 21.52
CA TYR A 611 -12.07 12.31 20.12
C TYR A 611 -10.61 11.96 19.90
N SER A 612 -9.74 12.24 20.88
CA SER A 612 -8.31 11.95 20.77
C SER A 612 -7.73 11.55 22.13
N LEU A 613 -6.78 10.63 22.09
CA LEU A 613 -5.98 10.20 23.23
C LEU A 613 -4.51 10.31 22.90
N ASN A 614 -3.68 10.74 23.85
CA ASN A 614 -2.23 10.77 23.72
C ASN A 614 -1.56 10.35 25.03
N ALA A 615 -0.45 9.63 24.92
CA ALA A 615 0.47 9.44 26.04
C ALA A 615 1.20 10.77 26.30
N PHE A 616 1.23 11.20 27.54
CA PHE A 616 1.80 12.48 27.92
C PHE A 616 2.57 12.38 29.23
N ASN A 617 3.90 12.38 29.17
CA ASN A 617 4.79 12.33 30.35
C ASN A 617 4.42 11.22 31.35
N GLY A 618 4.15 10.00 30.85
CA GLY A 618 3.73 8.86 31.67
C GLY A 618 2.30 8.93 32.23
N LYS A 619 1.49 9.84 31.69
CA LYS A 619 0.07 10.05 31.98
C LYS A 619 -0.75 9.94 30.69
N LEU A 620 -2.08 10.03 30.78
CA LEU A 620 -2.99 9.98 29.66
C LEU A 620 -3.66 11.32 29.42
N LEU A 621 -3.48 11.89 28.23
CA LEU A 621 -4.15 13.10 27.79
C LEU A 621 -5.34 12.75 26.90
N ALA A 622 -6.50 13.30 27.19
CA ALA A 622 -7.74 13.07 26.45
C ALA A 622 -8.38 14.37 25.98
N ALA A 623 -8.83 14.40 24.73
CA ALA A 623 -9.68 15.46 24.19
C ALA A 623 -11.15 15.02 24.29
N ILE A 624 -11.90 15.66 25.15
CA ILE A 624 -13.29 15.31 25.47
C ILE A 624 -14.19 16.51 25.09
N ASN A 625 -14.92 16.39 23.99
CA ASN A 625 -15.64 17.51 23.38
C ASN A 625 -14.74 18.76 23.26
N GLN A 626 -15.03 19.84 23.96
CA GLN A 626 -14.21 21.07 23.95
C GLN A 626 -13.06 21.08 24.97
N LYS A 627 -12.93 20.03 25.79
CA LYS A 627 -12.01 20.01 26.93
C LYS A 627 -10.81 19.10 26.67
N ILE A 628 -9.61 19.58 27.01
CA ILE A 628 -8.41 18.76 27.15
C ILE A 628 -8.28 18.38 28.62
N GLN A 629 -8.22 17.09 28.92
CA GLN A 629 -8.15 16.54 30.27
C GLN A 629 -6.94 15.63 30.44
N LEU A 630 -6.15 15.86 31.50
CA LEU A 630 -5.05 15.01 31.90
C LEU A 630 -5.47 14.05 33.00
N TYR A 631 -5.14 12.74 32.81
CA TYR A 631 -5.43 11.69 33.79
C TYR A 631 -4.13 11.04 34.29
N LYS A 632 -4.10 10.79 35.61
CA LYS A 632 -3.09 9.94 36.26
C LYS A 632 -3.56 8.49 36.34
N TRP A 633 -2.62 7.57 36.27
CA TRP A 633 -2.83 6.16 36.52
C TRP A 633 -2.55 5.85 37.98
N MET A 634 -3.55 5.43 38.72
CA MET A 634 -3.47 5.24 40.16
C MET A 634 -3.79 3.79 40.57
N LEU A 635 -3.04 3.30 41.53
CA LEU A 635 -3.32 2.05 42.24
C LEU A 635 -4.17 2.36 43.46
N ARG A 636 -5.36 1.74 43.59
CA ARG A 636 -6.22 1.84 44.76
C ARG A 636 -5.76 0.92 45.91
N GLU A 637 -6.26 1.16 47.11
CA GLU A 637 -5.96 0.32 48.29
C GLU A 637 -6.43 -1.12 48.16
N ASP A 638 -7.46 -1.36 47.35
CA ASP A 638 -7.99 -2.70 47.02
C ASP A 638 -7.20 -3.45 45.94
N GLY A 639 -6.14 -2.85 45.40
CA GLY A 639 -5.32 -3.39 44.34
C GLY A 639 -5.85 -3.14 42.91
N SER A 640 -7.00 -2.53 42.73
CA SER A 640 -7.53 -2.13 41.45
C SER A 640 -6.82 -0.89 40.89
N ARG A 641 -6.85 -0.72 39.59
CA ARG A 641 -6.26 0.43 38.88
C ARG A 641 -7.36 1.37 38.39
N GLU A 642 -7.12 2.67 38.42
CA GLU A 642 -8.05 3.68 37.91
C GLU A 642 -7.34 4.89 37.26
N LEU A 643 -8.09 5.57 36.37
CA LEU A 643 -7.74 6.86 35.83
C LEU A 643 -8.33 7.96 36.73
N GLN A 644 -7.46 8.75 37.34
CA GLN A 644 -7.85 9.90 38.15
C GLN A 644 -7.62 11.20 37.39
N SER A 645 -8.64 12.09 37.37
CA SER A 645 -8.50 13.41 36.75
C SER A 645 -7.49 14.26 37.52
N GLU A 646 -6.52 14.84 36.82
CA GLU A 646 -5.52 15.74 37.41
C GLU A 646 -5.83 17.20 37.12
N CYS A 647 -5.79 17.61 35.88
CA CYS A 647 -6.09 18.95 35.43
C CYS A 647 -6.69 18.95 34.02
N GLY A 648 -7.23 20.09 33.62
CA GLY A 648 -7.80 20.22 32.29
C GLY A 648 -7.83 21.67 31.82
N HIS A 649 -8.03 21.84 30.51
CA HIS A 649 -8.20 23.13 29.86
C HIS A 649 -9.46 23.11 28.99
N HIS A 650 -10.27 24.15 29.07
CA HIS A 650 -11.43 24.31 28.22
C HIS A 650 -11.02 25.01 26.92
N GLY A 651 -11.21 24.34 25.78
CA GLY A 651 -10.98 24.90 24.46
C GLY A 651 -12.18 25.68 23.89
N HIS A 652 -12.22 25.84 22.57
CA HIS A 652 -13.16 26.76 21.91
C HIS A 652 -14.46 26.07 21.50
N ILE A 653 -14.43 25.08 20.64
CA ILE A 653 -15.64 24.42 20.10
C ILE A 653 -15.55 22.90 20.31
N LEU A 654 -14.73 22.19 19.54
CA LEU A 654 -14.47 20.77 19.70
C LEU A 654 -12.97 20.50 19.47
N ALA A 655 -12.31 19.90 20.45
CA ALA A 655 -10.95 19.44 20.34
C ALA A 655 -10.94 18.06 19.66
N LEU A 656 -10.66 18.02 18.34
CA LEU A 656 -10.73 16.79 17.55
C LEU A 656 -9.38 16.10 17.43
N TYR A 657 -8.30 16.87 17.30
CA TYR A 657 -6.96 16.38 17.00
C TYR A 657 -5.99 16.94 18.02
N VAL A 658 -5.20 16.07 18.63
CA VAL A 658 -4.21 16.45 19.64
C VAL A 658 -2.89 15.78 19.31
N GLN A 659 -1.82 16.57 19.32
CA GLN A 659 -0.45 16.10 19.26
C GLN A 659 0.35 16.70 20.41
N THR A 660 1.35 15.98 20.90
CA THR A 660 2.16 16.41 22.04
C THR A 660 3.64 16.30 21.74
N ARG A 661 4.41 17.25 22.26
CA ARG A 661 5.88 17.22 22.21
C ARG A 661 6.44 17.86 23.47
N GLY A 662 7.13 17.08 24.30
CA GLY A 662 7.52 17.54 25.64
C GLY A 662 6.31 17.96 26.45
N ASP A 663 6.32 19.19 26.98
CA ASP A 663 5.21 19.75 27.77
C ASP A 663 4.20 20.53 26.91
N PHE A 664 4.44 20.63 25.61
CA PHE A 664 3.55 21.32 24.68
C PHE A 664 2.48 20.38 24.12
N ILE A 665 1.27 20.92 24.01
CA ILE A 665 0.09 20.25 23.48
C ILE A 665 -0.44 21.09 22.32
N VAL A 666 -0.52 20.50 21.12
CA VAL A 666 -1.10 21.14 19.94
C VAL A 666 -2.49 20.58 19.71
N VAL A 667 -3.47 21.44 19.66
CA VAL A 667 -4.89 21.07 19.52
C VAL A 667 -5.44 21.60 18.21
N GLY A 668 -5.98 20.71 17.39
CA GLY A 668 -6.78 21.06 16.21
C GLY A 668 -8.26 21.10 16.59
N ASP A 669 -8.85 22.30 16.56
CA ASP A 669 -10.26 22.52 16.82
C ASP A 669 -11.10 22.34 15.56
N LEU A 670 -12.35 21.95 15.70
CA LEU A 670 -13.27 21.77 14.56
C LEU A 670 -13.29 22.97 13.61
N MET A 671 -13.38 24.19 14.14
CA MET A 671 -13.59 25.43 13.36
C MET A 671 -12.60 26.55 13.71
N LYS A 672 -11.83 26.41 14.78
CA LYS A 672 -10.97 27.46 15.34
C LYS A 672 -9.48 27.23 15.10
N SER A 673 -9.14 26.47 14.07
CA SER A 673 -7.76 26.20 13.68
C SER A 673 -6.92 25.53 14.79
N ILE A 674 -5.70 25.97 14.97
CA ILE A 674 -4.72 25.35 15.87
C ILE A 674 -4.54 26.20 17.11
N SER A 675 -4.53 25.56 18.28
CA SER A 675 -4.17 26.15 19.58
C SER A 675 -2.97 25.43 20.17
N LEU A 676 -2.06 26.18 20.77
CA LEU A 676 -0.89 25.66 21.50
C LEU A 676 -1.10 25.81 22.99
N LEU A 677 -1.06 24.69 23.71
CA LEU A 677 -1.16 24.62 25.16
C LEU A 677 0.19 24.21 25.76
N LEU A 678 0.41 24.61 27.02
CA LEU A 678 1.57 24.21 27.81
C LEU A 678 1.10 23.63 29.14
N TYR A 679 1.66 22.47 29.48
CA TYR A 679 1.51 21.92 30.85
C TYR A 679 2.60 22.47 31.78
N LYS A 680 2.18 23.07 32.85
CA LYS A 680 3.05 23.62 33.88
C LYS A 680 3.15 22.64 35.06
N HIS A 681 4.29 22.01 35.20
CA HIS A 681 4.53 21.01 36.26
C HIS A 681 4.36 21.56 37.67
N GLU A 682 4.87 22.77 37.90
CA GLU A 682 4.82 23.39 39.24
C GLU A 682 3.41 23.73 39.70
N GLU A 683 2.53 24.13 38.78
CA GLU A 683 1.16 24.52 39.02
C GLU A 683 0.16 23.37 38.86
N GLY A 684 0.56 22.28 38.21
CA GLY A 684 -0.34 21.19 37.82
C GLY A 684 -1.47 21.65 36.92
N ALA A 685 -1.21 22.57 36.01
CA ALA A 685 -2.22 23.23 35.16
C ALA A 685 -1.82 23.25 33.70
N ILE A 686 -2.82 23.27 32.80
CA ILE A 686 -2.66 23.44 31.38
C ILE A 686 -3.14 24.85 30.99
N GLU A 687 -2.28 25.60 30.32
CA GLU A 687 -2.58 26.97 29.84
C GLU A 687 -2.44 27.09 28.33
N GLU A 688 -3.29 27.92 27.70
CA GLU A 688 -3.11 28.34 26.31
C GLU A 688 -1.92 29.31 26.20
N ARG A 689 -0.99 29.00 25.33
CA ARG A 689 0.18 29.86 25.05
C ARG A 689 0.02 30.69 23.81
N ALA A 690 -0.53 30.11 22.77
CA ALA A 690 -0.75 30.79 21.49
C ALA A 690 -1.86 30.11 20.71
N ARG A 691 -2.46 30.83 19.77
CA ARG A 691 -3.41 30.25 18.83
C ARG A 691 -3.39 30.92 17.46
N ASP A 692 -3.86 30.21 16.45
CA ASP A 692 -4.18 30.77 15.15
C ASP A 692 -5.62 31.35 15.18
N TYR A 693 -5.73 32.63 14.83
CA TYR A 693 -7.02 33.34 14.82
C TYR A 693 -7.81 33.17 13.51
N ASN A 694 -7.25 32.47 12.52
CA ASN A 694 -8.01 32.12 11.32
C ASN A 694 -9.05 31.06 11.67
N ALA A 695 -10.20 31.10 11.01
CA ALA A 695 -11.22 30.08 11.20
C ALA A 695 -11.04 29.00 10.12
N ASN A 696 -10.21 28.02 10.41
CA ASN A 696 -9.99 26.84 9.57
C ASN A 696 -10.74 25.64 10.16
N TRP A 697 -11.44 24.89 9.29
CA TRP A 697 -12.07 23.62 9.62
C TRP A 697 -11.03 22.51 9.53
N MET A 698 -10.51 22.09 10.69
CA MET A 698 -9.40 21.16 10.74
C MET A 698 -9.81 19.73 10.38
N THR A 699 -8.95 19.02 9.68
CA THR A 699 -9.08 17.59 9.39
C THR A 699 -7.95 16.76 9.99
N ALA A 700 -6.77 17.36 10.14
CA ALA A 700 -5.62 16.74 10.78
C ALA A 700 -4.63 17.81 11.28
N VAL A 701 -3.81 17.46 12.26
CA VAL A 701 -2.75 18.30 12.81
C VAL A 701 -1.51 17.47 13.13
N GLU A 702 -0.32 18.06 12.94
CA GLU A 702 0.96 17.42 13.30
C GLU A 702 1.99 18.48 13.74
N ILE A 703 2.97 18.06 14.52
CA ILE A 703 4.09 18.88 14.95
C ILE A 703 5.27 18.58 14.03
N LEU A 704 5.74 19.57 13.27
CA LEU A 704 6.93 19.41 12.39
C LEU A 704 8.22 19.69 13.16
N ASP A 705 8.22 20.73 13.96
CA ASP A 705 9.35 21.15 14.78
C ASP A 705 8.83 21.78 16.09
N ASP A 706 9.71 22.12 17.01
CA ASP A 706 9.34 22.68 18.32
C ASP A 706 8.44 23.89 18.21
N ASP A 707 8.63 24.72 17.18
CA ASP A 707 7.86 25.93 16.95
C ASP A 707 7.00 25.92 15.68
N ILE A 708 7.00 24.82 14.90
CA ILE A 708 6.28 24.73 13.61
C ILE A 708 5.26 23.60 13.65
N TYR A 709 4.01 23.95 13.34
CA TYR A 709 2.88 23.04 13.35
C TYR A 709 2.21 22.99 11.98
N LEU A 710 1.86 21.79 11.54
CA LEU A 710 1.19 21.51 10.27
C LEU A 710 -0.28 21.27 10.50
N GLY A 711 -1.13 21.90 9.70
CA GLY A 711 -2.56 21.68 9.66
C GLY A 711 -3.06 21.32 8.27
N ALA A 712 -4.07 20.46 8.22
CA ALA A 712 -4.90 20.22 7.05
C ALA A 712 -6.32 20.70 7.33
N GLU A 713 -6.95 21.29 6.31
CA GLU A 713 -8.31 21.82 6.42
C GLU A 713 -9.24 21.24 5.34
N ASN A 714 -10.55 21.35 5.55
CA ASN A 714 -11.60 20.68 4.77
C ASN A 714 -11.67 21.07 3.28
N ASN A 715 -11.09 22.19 2.87
CA ASN A 715 -11.04 22.59 1.45
C ASN A 715 -9.79 22.08 0.73
N PHE A 716 -9.25 20.94 1.18
CA PHE A 716 -8.10 20.25 0.56
C PHE A 716 -6.79 21.04 0.63
N ASN A 717 -6.64 21.90 1.60
CA ASN A 717 -5.46 22.73 1.79
C ASN A 717 -4.59 22.23 2.95
N LEU A 718 -3.29 22.51 2.84
CA LEU A 718 -2.30 22.43 3.91
C LEU A 718 -1.86 23.82 4.32
N PHE A 719 -1.53 23.99 5.57
CA PHE A 719 -0.92 25.21 6.09
C PHE A 719 0.03 24.91 7.24
N THR A 720 1.03 25.76 7.42
CA THR A 720 1.93 25.71 8.57
C THR A 720 1.85 26.99 9.36
N VAL A 721 1.88 26.84 10.68
CA VAL A 721 1.92 27.94 11.63
C VAL A 721 3.16 27.86 12.48
N ARG A 722 3.70 29.01 12.87
CA ARG A 722 4.90 29.13 13.70
C ARG A 722 4.58 29.89 14.99
N ARG A 723 5.12 29.39 16.09
CA ARG A 723 5.18 30.13 17.34
C ARG A 723 6.34 31.10 17.30
N ASN A 724 6.12 32.38 17.60
CA ASN A 724 7.18 33.37 17.75
C ASN A 724 7.46 33.62 19.25
N SER A 725 8.39 32.87 19.83
CA SER A 725 8.81 32.98 21.23
C SER A 725 9.56 34.27 21.54
N ASP A 726 10.20 34.87 20.53
CA ASP A 726 11.09 36.03 20.65
C ASP A 726 10.39 37.38 20.38
N ALA A 727 9.07 37.32 20.14
CA ALA A 727 8.29 38.52 19.89
C ALA A 727 8.34 39.52 21.06
N ALA A 728 8.33 40.77 20.73
CA ALA A 728 8.48 41.85 21.72
C ALA A 728 7.29 42.02 22.64
N THR A 729 6.08 41.74 22.15
CA THR A 729 4.81 41.90 22.87
C THR A 729 4.16 40.59 23.26
N ASP A 730 3.41 40.56 24.34
CA ASP A 730 2.65 39.36 24.76
C ASP A 730 1.55 38.99 23.76
N GLU A 731 0.97 40.00 23.07
CA GLU A 731 -0.04 39.80 22.05
C GLU A 731 0.54 39.04 20.84
N GLU A 732 1.73 39.40 20.38
CA GLU A 732 2.44 38.69 19.30
C GLU A 732 2.88 37.30 19.74
N ARG A 733 3.33 37.09 20.97
CA ARG A 733 3.68 35.76 21.52
C ARG A 733 2.46 34.84 21.67
N GLY A 734 1.29 35.42 21.89
CA GLY A 734 0.00 34.70 21.96
C GLY A 734 -0.59 34.34 20.60
N ARG A 735 0.07 34.70 19.48
CA ARG A 735 -0.40 34.47 18.13
C ARG A 735 0.49 33.47 17.39
N LEU A 736 -0.13 32.45 16.79
CA LEU A 736 0.54 31.60 15.81
C LEU A 736 0.54 32.30 14.45
N GLU A 737 1.73 32.47 13.88
CA GLU A 737 1.92 33.10 12.57
C GLU A 737 1.80 32.07 11.45
N VAL A 738 0.95 32.31 10.46
CA VAL A 738 0.85 31.46 9.27
C VAL A 738 2.07 31.71 8.39
N ILE A 739 2.95 30.73 8.26
CA ILE A 739 4.18 30.80 7.48
C ILE A 739 4.08 30.11 6.13
N GLY A 740 3.27 29.06 5.98
CA GLY A 740 3.10 28.29 4.76
C GLY A 740 1.63 28.06 4.43
N GLU A 741 1.31 28.07 3.15
CA GLU A 741 -0.04 27.81 2.62
C GLU A 741 0.07 27.10 1.27
N TYR A 742 -0.75 26.07 1.07
CA TYR A 742 -0.66 25.21 -0.11
C TYR A 742 -1.98 24.46 -0.36
N HIS A 743 -2.41 24.44 -1.62
CA HIS A 743 -3.54 23.60 -2.03
C HIS A 743 -3.03 22.21 -2.42
N LEU A 744 -3.32 21.21 -1.57
CA LEU A 744 -2.95 19.83 -1.82
C LEU A 744 -3.85 19.18 -2.88
N GLY A 745 -5.15 19.47 -2.84
CA GLY A 745 -6.17 18.84 -3.69
C GLY A 745 -6.72 17.52 -3.14
N GLU A 746 -6.31 17.14 -1.91
CA GLU A 746 -6.71 15.91 -1.24
C GLU A 746 -7.19 16.20 0.19
N PHE A 747 -8.19 15.42 0.64
CA PHE A 747 -8.71 15.51 2.01
C PHE A 747 -7.90 14.61 2.94
N VAL A 748 -7.04 15.22 3.77
CA VAL A 748 -6.16 14.51 4.70
C VAL A 748 -6.92 14.13 5.98
N ASN A 749 -6.97 12.84 6.30
CA ASN A 749 -7.56 12.34 7.54
C ASN A 749 -6.57 12.24 8.68
N ARG A 750 -5.30 11.96 8.39
CA ARG A 750 -4.28 11.70 9.42
C ARG A 750 -2.88 12.04 8.91
N PHE A 751 -2.06 12.54 9.85
CA PHE A 751 -0.61 12.64 9.72
C PHE A 751 0.07 11.67 10.69
N ARG A 752 1.22 11.13 10.29
CA ARG A 752 2.12 10.33 11.15
C ARG A 752 3.56 10.61 10.79
N HIS A 753 4.43 10.78 11.79
CA HIS A 753 5.87 10.79 11.58
C HIS A 753 6.36 9.41 11.15
N GLY A 754 7.27 9.37 10.20
CA GLY A 754 7.90 8.15 9.71
C GLY A 754 8.29 8.22 8.26
N SER A 755 8.88 7.13 7.77
CA SER A 755 9.32 6.97 6.39
C SER A 755 9.04 5.56 5.90
N LEU A 756 8.77 5.41 4.60
CA LEU A 756 8.70 4.12 3.91
C LEU A 756 10.08 3.60 3.50
N VAL A 757 11.09 4.44 3.58
CA VAL A 757 12.46 4.13 3.18
C VAL A 757 13.20 3.43 4.31
N MET A 758 14.05 2.47 3.95
CA MET A 758 14.90 1.76 4.89
C MET A 758 15.93 2.72 5.50
N CYS A 759 15.90 2.86 6.82
CA CYS A 759 16.90 3.59 7.58
C CYS A 759 18.02 2.64 8.00
N LEU A 760 19.17 2.70 7.34
CA LEU A 760 20.35 1.96 7.78
C LEU A 760 20.97 2.67 9.00
N PRO A 761 21.38 1.92 10.06
CA PRO A 761 21.92 2.51 11.30
C PRO A 761 23.18 3.35 11.10
N ASP A 762 23.92 3.12 10.01
CA ASP A 762 25.23 3.72 9.74
C ASP A 762 25.19 4.80 8.64
N SER A 763 24.02 5.27 8.19
CA SER A 763 23.98 6.35 7.20
C SER A 763 24.26 7.69 7.88
N GLU A 764 25.47 8.23 7.68
CA GLU A 764 25.86 9.60 8.08
C GLU A 764 25.13 10.72 7.30
N ALA A 765 24.29 10.38 6.30
CA ALA A 765 23.46 11.34 5.61
C ALA A 765 22.37 11.85 6.54
N GLY A 766 22.42 13.14 6.89
CA GLY A 766 21.45 13.79 7.77
C GLY A 766 20.01 13.43 7.37
N HIS A 767 19.35 12.73 8.26
CA HIS A 767 17.98 12.25 8.02
C HIS A 767 17.02 13.45 7.95
N ILE A 768 16.42 13.66 6.80
CA ILE A 768 15.38 14.69 6.63
C ILE A 768 14.11 14.17 7.31
N PRO A 769 13.55 14.89 8.30
CA PRO A 769 12.32 14.46 8.94
C PRO A 769 11.15 14.43 7.95
N THR A 770 10.41 13.34 7.95
CA THR A 770 9.26 13.12 7.08
C THR A 770 7.99 12.85 7.87
N VAL A 771 6.87 13.34 7.33
CA VAL A 771 5.51 13.08 7.81
C VAL A 771 4.74 12.43 6.69
N ILE A 772 4.16 11.27 6.96
CA ILE A 772 3.27 10.56 6.03
C ILE A 772 1.84 11.00 6.30
N PHE A 773 1.05 11.16 5.24
CA PHE A 773 -0.38 11.43 5.34
C PHE A 773 -1.21 10.44 4.52
N GLY A 774 -2.43 10.19 4.99
CA GLY A 774 -3.43 9.37 4.31
C GLY A 774 -4.70 10.18 4.03
N THR A 775 -5.31 9.97 2.86
CA THR A 775 -6.46 10.73 2.38
C THR A 775 -7.73 9.90 2.20
N VAL A 776 -8.87 10.58 2.06
CA VAL A 776 -10.15 9.96 1.75
C VAL A 776 -10.13 9.23 0.41
N ASN A 777 -9.39 9.74 -0.58
CA ASN A 777 -9.30 9.11 -1.90
C ASN A 777 -8.29 7.96 -1.98
N GLY A 778 -7.61 7.66 -0.86
CA GLY A 778 -6.65 6.56 -0.81
C GLY A 778 -5.22 6.96 -1.19
N VAL A 779 -4.92 8.24 -1.24
CA VAL A 779 -3.55 8.73 -1.45
C VAL A 779 -2.75 8.60 -0.17
N ILE A 780 -1.56 8.02 -0.27
CA ILE A 780 -0.51 8.09 0.74
C ILE A 780 0.55 9.06 0.20
N GLY A 781 0.85 10.09 0.95
CA GLY A 781 1.84 11.08 0.54
C GLY A 781 2.82 11.39 1.66
N VAL A 782 3.91 12.07 1.29
CA VAL A 782 5.01 12.41 2.19
C VAL A 782 5.23 13.92 2.20
N ILE A 783 5.40 14.48 3.37
CA ILE A 783 5.83 15.86 3.57
C ILE A 783 7.21 15.82 4.23
N ALA A 784 8.21 16.40 3.57
CA ALA A 784 9.58 16.47 4.05
C ALA A 784 9.96 17.90 4.45
N SER A 785 10.60 18.04 5.60
CA SER A 785 11.13 19.32 6.08
C SER A 785 12.52 19.55 5.51
N LEU A 786 12.61 20.33 4.41
CA LEU A 786 13.86 20.55 3.70
C LEU A 786 14.76 21.59 4.41
N PRO A 787 16.10 21.39 4.42
CA PRO A 787 17.05 22.44 4.74
C PRO A 787 16.89 23.66 3.81
N HIS A 788 17.14 24.87 4.32
CA HIS A 788 16.92 26.12 3.60
C HIS A 788 17.61 26.18 2.24
N ASP A 789 18.85 25.73 2.15
CA ASP A 789 19.63 25.74 0.91
C ASP A 789 19.01 24.81 -0.16
N GLN A 790 18.55 23.64 0.26
CA GLN A 790 17.85 22.70 -0.62
C GLN A 790 16.51 23.27 -1.07
N TYR A 791 15.76 23.89 -0.17
CA TYR A 791 14.49 24.54 -0.50
C TYR A 791 14.68 25.60 -1.60
N LEU A 792 15.63 26.55 -1.44
CA LEU A 792 15.89 27.59 -2.43
C LEU A 792 16.32 27.04 -3.80
N PHE A 793 17.13 25.97 -3.79
CA PHE A 793 17.55 25.31 -5.03
C PHE A 793 16.35 24.68 -5.76
N LEU A 794 15.53 23.93 -5.04
CA LEU A 794 14.37 23.24 -5.60
C LEU A 794 13.24 24.20 -5.99
N GLU A 795 13.07 25.31 -5.28
CA GLU A 795 12.14 26.38 -5.65
C GLU A 795 12.50 26.98 -7.01
N LYS A 796 13.80 27.22 -7.23
CA LYS A 796 14.31 27.69 -8.53
C LYS A 796 14.09 26.63 -9.63
N LEU A 797 14.29 25.35 -9.32
CA LEU A 797 14.01 24.24 -10.25
C LEU A 797 12.52 24.18 -10.59
N GLN A 798 11.63 24.19 -9.59
CA GLN A 798 10.18 24.22 -9.77
C GLN A 798 9.74 25.38 -10.66
N SER A 799 10.29 26.59 -10.45
CA SER A 799 9.98 27.77 -11.26
C SER A 799 10.38 27.64 -12.74
N ASN A 800 11.40 26.82 -13.04
CA ASN A 800 11.76 26.52 -14.42
C ASN A 800 10.92 25.36 -15.00
N LEU A 801 10.56 24.36 -14.21
CA LEU A 801 9.69 23.25 -14.62
C LEU A 801 8.29 23.72 -15.04
N VAL A 802 7.70 24.65 -14.29
CA VAL A 802 6.38 25.24 -14.61
C VAL A 802 6.33 25.88 -16.00
N LYS A 803 7.45 26.36 -16.52
CA LYS A 803 7.53 26.92 -17.86
C LYS A 803 7.50 25.88 -18.98
N VAL A 804 7.95 24.67 -18.66
CA VAL A 804 8.14 23.55 -19.61
C VAL A 804 6.99 22.55 -19.55
N ILE A 805 6.46 22.31 -18.35
CA ILE A 805 5.38 21.33 -18.08
C ILE A 805 4.05 22.06 -17.96
N LYS A 806 3.06 21.61 -18.74
CA LYS A 806 1.70 22.16 -18.66
C LYS A 806 1.01 21.67 -17.39
N GLY A 807 0.34 22.56 -16.71
CA GLY A 807 -0.42 22.23 -15.49
C GLY A 807 -1.65 21.35 -15.76
N VAL A 808 -2.17 20.80 -14.68
CA VAL A 808 -3.35 19.92 -14.65
C VAL A 808 -4.57 20.65 -15.22
N GLY A 809 -5.28 20.02 -16.14
CA GLY A 809 -6.50 20.55 -16.72
C GLY A 809 -6.34 21.88 -17.50
N GLY A 810 -5.09 22.29 -17.84
CA GLY A 810 -4.80 23.54 -18.50
C GLY A 810 -4.74 24.77 -17.57
N LEU A 811 -4.87 24.58 -16.26
CA LEU A 811 -4.63 25.62 -15.25
C LEU A 811 -3.13 25.88 -15.11
N SER A 812 -2.75 27.11 -14.74
CA SER A 812 -1.37 27.37 -14.33
C SER A 812 -1.08 26.62 -13.03
N HIS A 813 0.16 26.17 -12.83
CA HIS A 813 0.57 25.51 -11.59
C HIS A 813 0.32 26.39 -10.35
N GLU A 814 0.58 27.69 -10.47
CA GLU A 814 0.29 28.66 -9.40
C GLU A 814 -1.19 28.68 -9.03
N GLN A 815 -2.09 28.71 -10.02
CA GLN A 815 -3.54 28.66 -9.77
C GLN A 815 -3.96 27.33 -9.14
N TRP A 816 -3.38 26.20 -9.59
CA TRP A 816 -3.67 24.88 -9.03
C TRP A 816 -3.25 24.78 -7.57
N ARG A 817 -2.08 25.29 -7.21
CA ARG A 817 -1.51 25.19 -5.86
C ARG A 817 -1.86 26.35 -4.93
N SER A 818 -2.63 27.35 -5.39
CA SER A 818 -3.10 28.45 -4.54
C SER A 818 -4.03 27.96 -3.45
N PHE A 819 -3.72 28.32 -2.22
CA PHE A 819 -4.59 28.06 -1.06
C PHE A 819 -5.94 28.77 -1.28
N ASN A 820 -7.02 28.02 -1.28
CA ASN A 820 -8.35 28.53 -1.54
C ASN A 820 -9.37 27.94 -0.58
N ASN A 821 -10.07 28.79 0.15
CA ASN A 821 -11.22 28.41 0.97
C ASN A 821 -12.33 29.49 0.83
N GLU A 822 -13.43 29.34 1.56
CA GLU A 822 -14.57 30.27 1.53
C GLU A 822 -14.22 31.73 1.90
N LYS A 823 -13.06 31.96 2.54
CA LYS A 823 -12.67 33.25 3.10
C LYS A 823 -11.56 33.96 2.35
N LYS A 824 -10.63 33.19 1.78
CA LYS A 824 -9.45 33.76 1.09
C LYS A 824 -8.94 32.85 -0.01
N MET A 825 -8.30 33.50 -0.98
CA MET A 825 -7.46 32.86 -1.98
C MET A 825 -6.07 33.51 -1.92
N VAL A 826 -5.03 32.71 -1.72
CA VAL A 826 -3.64 33.18 -1.55
C VAL A 826 -2.72 32.25 -2.32
N ASP A 827 -1.69 32.81 -2.95
CA ASP A 827 -0.69 32.02 -3.66
C ASP A 827 0.05 31.06 -2.70
N SER A 828 0.46 29.92 -3.22
CA SER A 828 1.25 28.94 -2.48
C SER A 828 2.55 29.57 -1.98
N ARG A 829 2.90 29.31 -0.72
CA ARG A 829 4.13 29.78 -0.11
C ARG A 829 4.72 28.79 0.87
N ASN A 830 6.05 28.70 0.92
CA ASN A 830 6.83 27.81 1.77
C ASN A 830 6.45 26.31 1.66
N PHE A 831 5.91 25.92 0.51
CA PHE A 831 5.71 24.55 0.08
C PHE A 831 6.22 24.39 -1.34
N LEU A 832 6.74 23.24 -1.64
CA LEU A 832 7.15 22.82 -2.98
C LEU A 832 6.35 21.61 -3.41
N ASP A 833 6.07 21.51 -4.70
CA ASP A 833 5.39 20.38 -5.32
C ASP A 833 6.41 19.30 -5.69
N GLY A 834 6.56 18.28 -4.82
CA GLY A 834 7.49 17.19 -5.01
C GLY A 834 7.21 16.42 -6.31
N ASP A 835 5.95 16.12 -6.63
CA ASP A 835 5.56 15.41 -7.84
C ASP A 835 5.98 16.16 -9.11
N LEU A 836 5.81 17.47 -9.11
CA LEU A 836 6.27 18.30 -10.24
C LEU A 836 7.80 18.29 -10.34
N ILE A 837 8.52 18.37 -9.23
CA ILE A 837 9.99 18.36 -9.22
C ILE A 837 10.52 17.01 -9.71
N GLU A 838 9.96 15.91 -9.25
CA GLU A 838 10.35 14.56 -9.65
C GLU A 838 10.07 14.26 -11.12
N SER A 839 9.02 14.87 -11.70
CA SER A 839 8.73 14.77 -13.14
C SER A 839 9.84 15.32 -14.04
N PHE A 840 10.86 16.00 -13.46
CA PHE A 840 12.09 16.36 -14.18
C PHE A 840 12.79 15.13 -14.77
N LEU A 841 12.80 14.00 -14.06
CA LEU A 841 13.44 12.75 -14.48
C LEU A 841 12.77 12.12 -15.70
N ASP A 842 11.48 12.40 -15.93
CA ASP A 842 10.68 11.89 -17.06
C ASP A 842 10.83 12.75 -18.34
N LEU A 843 11.56 13.86 -18.25
CA LEU A 843 11.72 14.78 -19.39
C LEU A 843 12.71 14.22 -20.42
N SER A 844 12.48 14.57 -21.70
CA SER A 844 13.47 14.32 -22.76
C SER A 844 14.79 15.08 -22.47
N ARG A 845 15.92 14.50 -22.88
CA ARG A 845 17.26 15.09 -22.68
C ARG A 845 17.34 16.55 -23.11
N SER A 846 16.71 16.93 -24.23
CA SER A 846 16.69 18.30 -24.73
C SER A 846 16.00 19.29 -23.78
N ARG A 847 14.90 18.87 -23.14
CA ARG A 847 14.18 19.68 -22.15
C ARG A 847 14.95 19.76 -20.83
N MET A 848 15.58 18.68 -20.39
CA MET A 848 16.50 18.70 -19.24
C MET A 848 17.64 19.71 -19.46
N GLU A 849 18.24 19.75 -20.66
CA GLU A 849 19.29 20.70 -21.01
C GLU A 849 18.81 22.16 -21.04
N GLU A 850 17.57 22.41 -21.44
CA GLU A 850 16.97 23.76 -21.39
C GLU A 850 16.84 24.25 -19.96
N ILE A 851 16.34 23.40 -19.04
CA ILE A 851 16.22 23.70 -17.62
C ILE A 851 17.60 23.88 -16.98
N SER A 852 18.55 23.00 -17.29
CA SER A 852 19.93 23.02 -16.84
C SER A 852 20.62 24.38 -17.15
N LYS A 853 20.43 24.87 -18.37
CA LYS A 853 20.94 26.21 -18.77
C LYS A 853 20.30 27.34 -17.95
N GLY A 854 19.01 27.27 -17.66
CA GLY A 854 18.29 28.21 -16.80
C GLY A 854 18.74 28.21 -15.37
N MET A 855 19.20 27.04 -14.88
CA MET A 855 19.68 26.84 -13.51
C MET A 855 21.19 27.18 -13.36
N GLY A 856 21.97 27.05 -14.43
CA GLY A 856 23.44 27.18 -14.40
C GLY A 856 24.14 25.95 -13.76
N VAL A 857 23.50 24.80 -13.82
CA VAL A 857 23.96 23.52 -13.21
C VAL A 857 23.89 22.44 -14.29
N SER A 858 24.75 21.41 -14.26
CA SER A 858 24.70 20.31 -15.22
C SER A 858 23.43 19.45 -15.07
N VAL A 859 23.04 18.78 -16.15
CA VAL A 859 21.88 17.86 -16.11
C VAL A 859 22.11 16.73 -15.11
N GLU A 860 23.34 16.20 -15.06
CA GLU A 860 23.74 15.13 -14.14
C GLU A 860 23.59 15.55 -12.67
N GLU A 861 23.97 16.77 -12.33
CA GLU A 861 23.80 17.32 -10.97
C GLU A 861 22.32 17.53 -10.63
N LEU A 862 21.50 17.97 -11.59
CA LEU A 862 20.05 18.10 -11.41
C LEU A 862 19.40 16.73 -11.18
N CYS A 863 19.72 15.73 -12.03
CA CYS A 863 19.21 14.37 -11.84
C CYS A 863 19.57 13.84 -10.46
N LYS A 864 20.82 13.96 -10.05
CA LYS A 864 21.28 13.49 -8.73
C LYS A 864 20.49 14.13 -7.58
N ARG A 865 20.26 15.45 -7.62
CA ARG A 865 19.52 16.16 -6.56
C ARG A 865 18.03 15.83 -6.54
N VAL A 866 17.42 15.56 -7.70
CA VAL A 866 16.04 15.11 -7.77
C VAL A 866 15.93 13.66 -7.31
N GLU A 867 16.86 12.78 -7.70
CA GLU A 867 16.92 11.40 -7.21
C GLU A 867 17.12 11.32 -5.68
N GLU A 868 17.83 12.28 -5.07
CA GLU A 868 17.93 12.38 -3.62
C GLU A 868 16.56 12.64 -2.95
N LEU A 869 15.64 13.35 -3.61
CA LEU A 869 14.26 13.53 -3.13
C LEU A 869 13.43 12.25 -3.25
N THR A 870 13.53 11.53 -4.38
CA THR A 870 12.78 10.28 -4.56
C THR A 870 13.13 9.23 -3.52
N ARG A 871 14.29 9.36 -2.87
CA ARG A 871 14.72 8.49 -1.76
C ARG A 871 14.06 8.82 -0.42
N LEU A 872 13.23 9.85 -0.33
CA LEU A 872 12.53 10.21 0.91
C LEU A 872 11.23 9.44 1.09
N HIS A 873 10.74 8.76 0.05
CA HIS A 873 9.47 8.02 0.04
C HIS A 873 9.53 6.68 -0.69
#